data_1bf182819991eda269a9d6c7fe4ed605
#
_entry.id   1bf182819991eda269a9d6c7fe4ed605
#
_cell.length_a   1.000
_cell.length_b   1.000
_cell.length_c   1.000
_cell.angle_alpha   90.00
_cell.angle_beta   90.00
_cell.angle_gamma   90.00
#
_symmetry.space_group_name_H-M   'P 1'
#
loop_
_entity.id
_entity.type
_entity.pdbx_description
1 polymer ?
#
loop_
_entity_poly.entity_id
_entity_poly.type
_entity_poly.pdbx_seq_one_letter_code
_entity_poly.pdbx_strand_id
1 'polypeptide(L)'
;MPGLSSILNTGQWALFASQASIEVTGNNIANVNTPGYSRQAVRLEEAPTLDFAPGQLGTGVRAKEVIRYFDELVEAQYNDKASLRERWSALETELGDVEMIFNEADGGKINEMLSQFWAHWQALSLRPSDITARSTLVQKATDLAVTVNATMRDLETIQNGMDARINDDVKAINDLIKRITELNREITIHQVDGQNNANSMLDERARLVRDLSAKIDIQTIDNGAGNFTVLTKAGHTLVDGMDPDNVFELRFNAPQTVNDLSDESVFDGRIYYEGESDYEYLVEVVDEGAVGGEAAFKVSIDGGKTWLKDDDGKDREFQAGEYDQRVLLPEGGLSLWFGRDNDAINGPTTELSEGDRFTVMPKSGLYWYKNSSSEMNVTPLLEAGGIEDSSRVTGGTLAGYFQARDHHIAHYREKLDTFAEGLAWEVNRLHSQGAGLSRFTEVTGTNGVTDTSAALGEPSSGLNFGDKLQKGGVTIHVFDSNTGSVESEILDFDPENDSLDDLITNIDYFDGISASLSGNTLKISASESRYEFAFGSDSTGVLAALGINSFFDGTDASTLEVGSKVRDDLDFVAAGHVNGSGEMNQGDNTTARAIAGLATTRVDLSTAFEGATSQTLSDYFGSIVGNVGGDKAMAKFNHMYNKSLADDLNAKQEEVAGVNLDEEMSNLIKFQHSYTAAAKMILAADRMLETLMSVKQ
;
A
#
# COMPACT_ATOMS: atom_id res chain seq x y z
N MET A 1 -16.22 -76.97 -22.91
CA MET A 1 -14.86 -76.85 -23.48
C MET A 1 -14.32 -75.50 -23.08
N PRO A 2 -13.57 -75.41 -22.00
CA PRO A 2 -13.10 -74.10 -21.47
C PRO A 2 -11.98 -73.43 -22.27
N GLY A 3 -11.17 -74.15 -23.01
CA GLY A 3 -9.96 -73.59 -23.67
C GLY A 3 -10.18 -72.62 -24.83
N LEU A 4 -11.19 -72.89 -25.70
CA LEU A 4 -11.42 -72.05 -26.90
C LEU A 4 -12.11 -70.70 -26.54
N SER A 5 -13.06 -70.68 -25.63
CA SER A 5 -13.70 -69.49 -25.16
C SER A 5 -12.73 -68.62 -24.33
N SER A 6 -11.76 -69.24 -23.63
CA SER A 6 -10.73 -68.53 -22.90
C SER A 6 -9.80 -67.79 -23.88
N ILE A 7 -9.37 -68.39 -24.96
CA ILE A 7 -8.52 -67.74 -26.00
C ILE A 7 -9.27 -66.60 -26.67
N LEU A 8 -10.57 -66.81 -26.98
CA LEU A 8 -11.40 -65.73 -27.55
C LEU A 8 -11.54 -64.54 -26.59
N ASN A 9 -11.85 -64.83 -25.33
CA ASN A 9 -11.95 -63.80 -24.30
C ASN A 9 -10.61 -63.07 -24.10
N THR A 10 -9.49 -63.77 -24.01
CA THR A 10 -8.15 -63.19 -23.91
C THR A 10 -7.86 -62.26 -25.07
N GLY A 11 -8.18 -62.74 -26.34
CA GLY A 11 -8.02 -61.90 -27.53
C GLY A 11 -8.93 -60.68 -27.52
N GLN A 12 -10.18 -60.79 -27.08
CA GLN A 12 -11.14 -59.70 -26.99
C GLN A 12 -10.70 -58.63 -25.95
N TRP A 13 -10.33 -59.06 -24.77
CA TRP A 13 -9.81 -58.13 -23.74
C TRP A 13 -8.53 -57.43 -24.18
N ALA A 14 -7.58 -58.15 -24.80
CA ALA A 14 -6.35 -57.56 -25.33
C ALA A 14 -6.62 -56.55 -26.46
N LEU A 15 -7.65 -56.83 -27.30
CA LEU A 15 -8.06 -55.92 -28.36
C LEU A 15 -8.63 -54.62 -27.81
N PHE A 16 -9.55 -54.67 -26.86
CA PHE A 16 -10.14 -53.52 -26.19
C PHE A 16 -9.08 -52.70 -25.42
N ALA A 17 -8.18 -53.38 -24.69
CA ALA A 17 -7.09 -52.71 -23.99
C ALA A 17 -6.13 -51.97 -24.95
N SER A 18 -5.82 -52.59 -26.07
CA SER A 18 -4.97 -51.97 -27.10
C SER A 18 -5.69 -50.83 -27.81
N GLN A 19 -6.98 -50.91 -28.08
CA GLN A 19 -7.78 -49.86 -28.66
C GLN A 19 -7.82 -48.65 -27.74
N ALA A 20 -8.17 -48.81 -26.46
CA ALA A 20 -8.17 -47.72 -25.46
C ALA A 20 -6.79 -47.04 -25.36
N SER A 21 -5.70 -47.85 -25.41
CA SER A 21 -4.34 -47.32 -25.37
C SER A 21 -4.00 -46.52 -26.64
N ILE A 22 -4.47 -46.93 -27.84
CA ILE A 22 -4.30 -46.16 -29.07
C ILE A 22 -5.06 -44.83 -29.02
N GLU A 23 -6.30 -44.85 -28.52
CA GLU A 23 -7.11 -43.62 -28.39
C GLU A 23 -6.50 -42.64 -27.40
N VAL A 24 -6.03 -43.08 -26.23
CA VAL A 24 -5.33 -42.22 -25.25
C VAL A 24 -4.02 -41.67 -25.80
N THR A 25 -3.20 -42.50 -26.45
CA THR A 25 -1.96 -42.07 -27.08
C THR A 25 -2.22 -41.05 -28.21
N GLY A 26 -3.26 -41.29 -29.03
CA GLY A 26 -3.70 -40.33 -30.05
C GLY A 26 -4.14 -39.00 -29.47
N ASN A 27 -4.86 -39.05 -28.33
CA ASN A 27 -5.28 -37.83 -27.60
C ASN A 27 -4.06 -37.06 -27.03
N ASN A 28 -3.08 -37.75 -26.44
CA ASN A 28 -1.82 -37.15 -25.98
C ASN A 28 -1.10 -36.43 -27.13
N ILE A 29 -0.95 -37.11 -28.29
CA ILE A 29 -0.31 -36.54 -29.50
C ILE A 29 -1.06 -35.27 -29.96
N ALA A 30 -2.40 -35.31 -29.98
CA ALA A 30 -3.22 -34.18 -30.41
C ALA A 30 -3.09 -32.96 -29.50
N ASN A 31 -2.89 -33.18 -28.20
CA ASN A 31 -2.84 -32.14 -27.17
C ASN A 31 -1.42 -31.76 -26.72
N VAL A 32 -0.36 -32.20 -27.43
CA VAL A 32 1.04 -31.93 -27.05
C VAL A 32 1.34 -30.42 -26.86
N ASN A 33 0.66 -29.55 -27.61
CA ASN A 33 0.81 -28.10 -27.54
C ASN A 33 -0.33 -27.41 -26.77
N THR A 34 -1.23 -28.18 -26.10
CA THR A 34 -2.33 -27.60 -25.34
C THR A 34 -1.83 -27.23 -23.94
N PRO A 35 -1.79 -25.94 -23.56
CA PRO A 35 -1.34 -25.52 -22.23
C PRO A 35 -2.15 -26.17 -21.12
N GLY A 36 -1.50 -26.70 -20.09
CA GLY A 36 -2.14 -27.33 -18.93
C GLY A 36 -2.67 -28.73 -19.17
N TYR A 37 -2.43 -29.34 -20.35
CA TYR A 37 -2.78 -30.73 -20.61
C TYR A 37 -1.77 -31.66 -19.95
N SER A 38 -2.27 -32.61 -19.14
CA SER A 38 -1.45 -33.65 -18.53
C SER A 38 -1.50 -34.93 -19.35
N ARG A 39 -0.31 -35.51 -19.61
CA ARG A 39 -0.18 -36.84 -20.26
C ARG A 39 -1.05 -37.88 -19.58
N GLN A 40 -1.78 -38.66 -20.35
CA GLN A 40 -2.65 -39.71 -19.87
C GLN A 40 -2.16 -41.10 -20.27
N ALA A 41 -2.46 -42.11 -19.47
CA ALA A 41 -2.14 -43.47 -19.80
C ALA A 41 -3.29 -44.42 -19.35
N VAL A 42 -3.47 -45.51 -20.09
CA VAL A 42 -4.38 -46.57 -19.71
C VAL A 42 -3.72 -47.44 -18.65
N ARG A 43 -4.32 -47.51 -17.46
CA ARG A 43 -3.93 -48.48 -16.42
C ARG A 43 -4.46 -49.83 -16.77
N LEU A 44 -3.55 -50.77 -17.03
CA LEU A 44 -3.85 -52.13 -17.37
C LEU A 44 -3.84 -53.01 -16.11
N GLU A 45 -4.81 -53.90 -16.00
CA GLU A 45 -4.93 -54.86 -14.92
C GLU A 45 -5.13 -56.26 -15.48
N GLU A 46 -4.55 -57.26 -14.82
CA GLU A 46 -4.78 -58.68 -15.18
C GLU A 46 -6.26 -59.04 -15.02
N ALA A 47 -6.85 -59.65 -16.05
CA ALA A 47 -8.19 -60.15 -15.99
C ALA A 47 -8.27 -61.38 -15.05
N PRO A 48 -9.44 -61.64 -14.39
CA PRO A 48 -9.59 -62.76 -13.44
C PRO A 48 -9.05 -64.07 -13.99
N THR A 49 -8.25 -64.76 -13.21
CA THR A 49 -7.69 -66.07 -13.56
C THR A 49 -8.75 -67.18 -13.39
N LEU A 50 -8.61 -68.19 -14.18
CA LEU A 50 -9.48 -69.36 -14.09
C LEU A 50 -8.69 -70.59 -13.60
N ASP A 51 -9.20 -71.28 -12.60
CA ASP A 51 -8.58 -72.49 -12.08
C ASP A 51 -8.97 -73.72 -12.93
N PHE A 52 -7.94 -74.34 -13.53
CA PHE A 52 -8.07 -75.57 -14.36
C PHE A 52 -6.96 -76.54 -14.02
N ALA A 53 -7.27 -77.86 -14.25
CA ALA A 53 -6.20 -78.83 -14.32
C ALA A 53 -5.51 -78.68 -15.70
N PRO A 54 -4.23 -78.28 -15.80
CA PRO A 54 -3.13 -78.52 -14.87
C PRO A 54 -2.70 -77.31 -14.03
N GLY A 55 -3.50 -76.20 -13.93
CA GLY A 55 -3.16 -75.08 -13.11
C GLY A 55 -3.99 -73.82 -13.43
N GLN A 56 -3.64 -72.72 -12.82
CA GLN A 56 -4.33 -71.45 -12.97
C GLN A 56 -4.01 -70.84 -14.36
N LEU A 57 -4.99 -70.49 -15.13
CA LEU A 57 -4.88 -69.90 -16.43
C LEU A 57 -5.32 -68.40 -16.35
N GLY A 58 -4.45 -67.49 -16.78
CA GLY A 58 -4.79 -66.07 -16.98
C GLY A 58 -5.79 -65.91 -18.13
N THR A 59 -6.74 -65.00 -18.00
CA THR A 59 -7.73 -64.68 -19.03
C THR A 59 -7.41 -63.43 -19.83
N GLY A 60 -6.20 -62.87 -19.66
CA GLY A 60 -5.72 -61.71 -20.42
C GLY A 60 -5.59 -60.45 -19.57
N VAL A 61 -5.68 -59.30 -20.23
CA VAL A 61 -5.52 -57.96 -19.65
C VAL A 61 -6.75 -57.10 -19.96
N ARG A 62 -7.19 -56.31 -19.01
CA ARG A 62 -8.26 -55.31 -19.20
C ARG A 62 -7.77 -53.91 -18.97
N ALA A 63 -8.30 -52.96 -19.72
CA ALA A 63 -8.17 -51.54 -19.42
C ALA A 63 -9.05 -51.26 -18.20
N LYS A 64 -8.44 -50.83 -17.09
CA LYS A 64 -9.14 -50.53 -15.85
C LYS A 64 -9.65 -49.08 -15.87
N GLU A 65 -8.75 -48.14 -16.10
CA GLU A 65 -9.02 -46.70 -16.04
C GLU A 65 -8.00 -45.96 -16.85
N VAL A 66 -8.29 -44.70 -17.19
CA VAL A 66 -7.34 -43.74 -17.74
C VAL A 66 -6.87 -42.85 -16.64
N ILE A 67 -5.57 -42.86 -16.34
CA ILE A 67 -4.92 -42.00 -15.35
C ILE A 67 -4.19 -40.89 -16.00
N ARG A 68 -4.08 -39.73 -15.34
CA ARG A 68 -3.17 -38.62 -15.70
C ARG A 68 -1.87 -38.73 -14.91
N TYR A 69 -0.76 -38.27 -15.51
CA TYR A 69 0.48 -38.07 -14.80
C TYR A 69 0.51 -36.63 -14.28
N PHE A 70 0.64 -36.47 -12.97
CA PHE A 70 0.64 -35.18 -12.32
C PHE A 70 1.30 -35.30 -10.96
N ASP A 71 2.20 -34.35 -10.62
CA ASP A 71 2.85 -34.32 -9.32
C ASP A 71 2.27 -33.15 -8.50
N GLU A 72 1.45 -33.46 -7.52
CA GLU A 72 0.76 -32.47 -6.67
C GLU A 72 1.73 -31.67 -5.80
N LEU A 73 2.85 -32.26 -5.36
CA LEU A 73 3.84 -31.58 -4.55
C LEU A 73 4.61 -30.53 -5.35
N VAL A 74 5.05 -30.92 -6.56
CA VAL A 74 5.73 -29.98 -7.49
C VAL A 74 4.79 -28.84 -7.88
N GLU A 75 3.51 -29.16 -8.12
CA GLU A 75 2.49 -28.16 -8.46
C GLU A 75 2.25 -27.17 -7.32
N ALA A 76 2.14 -27.64 -6.07
CA ALA A 76 1.99 -26.77 -4.91
C ALA A 76 3.21 -25.84 -4.73
N GLN A 77 4.43 -26.38 -4.94
CA GLN A 77 5.65 -25.56 -4.90
C GLN A 77 5.70 -24.55 -6.04
N TYR A 78 5.25 -24.92 -7.24
CA TYR A 78 5.13 -24.00 -8.36
C TYR A 78 4.18 -22.85 -8.04
N ASN A 79 2.99 -23.14 -7.52
CA ASN A 79 1.99 -22.14 -7.15
C ASN A 79 2.53 -21.14 -6.11
N ASP A 80 3.29 -21.61 -5.09
CA ASP A 80 3.95 -20.73 -4.11
C ASP A 80 4.97 -19.79 -4.78
N LYS A 81 5.82 -20.33 -5.69
CA LYS A 81 6.82 -19.50 -6.38
C LYS A 81 6.21 -18.60 -7.46
N ALA A 82 5.16 -19.03 -8.13
CA ALA A 82 4.42 -18.23 -9.09
C ALA A 82 3.73 -17.04 -8.40
N SER A 83 3.13 -17.27 -7.23
CA SER A 83 2.54 -16.21 -6.42
C SER A 83 3.57 -15.12 -6.05
N LEU A 84 4.74 -15.53 -5.54
CA LEU A 84 5.82 -14.58 -5.23
C LEU A 84 6.38 -13.89 -6.47
N ARG A 85 6.49 -14.61 -7.61
CA ARG A 85 6.90 -14.02 -8.89
C ARG A 85 5.97 -12.89 -9.31
N GLU A 86 4.65 -13.13 -9.28
CA GLU A 86 3.66 -12.15 -9.71
C GLU A 86 3.58 -10.95 -8.76
N ARG A 87 3.72 -11.16 -7.45
CA ARG A 87 3.85 -10.07 -6.49
C ARG A 87 4.99 -9.13 -6.85
N TRP A 88 6.20 -9.67 -7.03
CA TRP A 88 7.38 -8.87 -7.34
C TRP A 88 7.34 -8.28 -8.75
N SER A 89 6.66 -8.96 -9.70
CA SER A 89 6.40 -8.44 -11.04
C SER A 89 5.48 -7.21 -11.04
N ALA A 90 4.39 -7.28 -10.27
CA ALA A 90 3.48 -6.15 -10.06
C ALA A 90 4.23 -4.98 -9.42
N LEU A 91 4.95 -5.23 -8.32
CA LEU A 91 5.71 -4.19 -7.63
C LEU A 91 6.81 -3.58 -8.51
N GLU A 92 7.58 -4.38 -9.29
CA GLU A 92 8.59 -3.87 -10.23
C GLU A 92 7.97 -2.93 -11.27
N THR A 93 6.77 -3.27 -11.75
CA THR A 93 6.05 -2.48 -12.75
C THR A 93 5.63 -1.13 -12.18
N GLU A 94 4.98 -1.13 -11.02
CA GLU A 94 4.48 0.11 -10.38
C GLU A 94 5.63 1.03 -9.94
N LEU A 95 6.70 0.46 -9.36
CA LEU A 95 7.89 1.23 -9.03
C LEU A 95 8.63 1.75 -10.28
N GLY A 96 8.44 1.10 -11.43
CA GLY A 96 8.91 1.63 -12.71
C GLY A 96 8.21 2.91 -13.11
N ASP A 97 6.91 3.00 -12.90
CA ASP A 97 6.11 4.21 -13.16
C ASP A 97 6.49 5.33 -12.18
N VAL A 98 6.70 5.00 -10.89
CA VAL A 98 7.19 5.95 -9.88
C VAL A 98 8.61 6.46 -10.22
N GLU A 99 9.53 5.59 -10.64
CA GLU A 99 10.88 6.01 -11.05
C GLU A 99 10.85 7.02 -12.20
N MET A 100 9.89 6.92 -13.13
CA MET A 100 9.75 7.92 -14.20
C MET A 100 9.39 9.31 -13.68
N ILE A 101 8.62 9.41 -12.58
CA ILE A 101 8.30 10.69 -11.93
C ILE A 101 9.57 11.32 -11.36
N PHE A 102 10.40 10.52 -10.66
CA PHE A 102 11.62 10.99 -10.01
C PHE A 102 12.87 11.01 -10.90
N ASN A 103 12.77 10.63 -12.18
CA ASN A 103 13.92 10.58 -13.06
C ASN A 103 14.45 11.98 -13.39
N GLU A 104 15.60 12.34 -12.86
CA GLU A 104 16.26 13.64 -13.03
C GLU A 104 17.19 13.75 -14.27
N ALA A 105 17.26 12.68 -15.09
CA ALA A 105 18.24 12.61 -16.19
C ALA A 105 18.06 13.68 -17.28
N ASP A 106 16.86 14.25 -17.43
CA ASP A 106 16.55 15.21 -18.53
C ASP A 106 16.65 16.69 -18.13
N GLY A 107 17.21 17.01 -16.96
CA GLY A 107 17.41 18.37 -16.47
C GLY A 107 16.13 19.15 -16.18
N GLY A 108 16.04 19.78 -15.04
CA GLY A 108 14.90 20.65 -14.67
C GLY A 108 13.95 20.07 -13.65
N LYS A 109 14.40 19.12 -12.83
CA LYS A 109 13.61 18.60 -11.74
C LYS A 109 14.01 19.16 -10.38
N ILE A 110 13.40 18.68 -9.30
CA ILE A 110 13.38 19.32 -7.98
C ILE A 110 14.79 19.63 -7.46
N ASN A 111 15.77 18.74 -7.57
CA ASN A 111 17.15 19.00 -7.09
C ASN A 111 17.81 20.16 -7.84
N GLU A 112 17.66 20.25 -9.15
CA GLU A 112 18.21 21.37 -9.92
C GLU A 112 17.48 22.66 -9.60
N MET A 113 16.14 22.64 -9.50
CA MET A 113 15.33 23.81 -9.14
C MET A 113 15.66 24.31 -7.73
N LEU A 114 15.84 23.38 -6.77
CA LEU A 114 16.29 23.70 -5.41
C LEU A 114 17.69 24.36 -5.43
N SER A 115 18.62 23.82 -6.21
CA SER A 115 19.94 24.43 -6.39
C SER A 115 19.86 25.81 -7.01
N GLN A 116 19.00 26.03 -8.02
CA GLN A 116 18.73 27.32 -8.62
C GLN A 116 18.09 28.28 -7.61
N PHE A 117 17.16 27.83 -6.80
CA PHE A 117 16.53 28.61 -5.74
C PHE A 117 17.57 29.17 -4.76
N TRP A 118 18.49 28.37 -4.25
CA TRP A 118 19.58 28.82 -3.40
C TRP A 118 20.53 29.79 -4.10
N ALA A 119 20.86 29.51 -5.37
CA ALA A 119 21.71 30.38 -6.16
C ALA A 119 21.08 31.77 -6.37
N HIS A 120 19.74 31.86 -6.50
CA HIS A 120 19.05 33.16 -6.65
C HIS A 120 18.96 33.92 -5.32
N TRP A 121 18.84 33.24 -4.17
CA TRP A 121 19.02 33.87 -2.86
C TRP A 121 20.45 34.44 -2.69
N GLN A 122 21.45 33.68 -3.10
CA GLN A 122 22.83 34.16 -3.12
C GLN A 122 23.01 35.36 -4.06
N ALA A 123 22.40 35.36 -5.24
CA ALA A 123 22.45 36.49 -6.18
C ALA A 123 21.75 37.75 -5.61
N LEU A 124 20.59 37.56 -4.94
CA LEU A 124 19.89 38.63 -4.25
C LEU A 124 20.75 39.22 -3.12
N SER A 125 21.47 38.39 -2.37
CA SER A 125 22.35 38.86 -1.28
C SER A 125 23.46 39.82 -1.76
N LEU A 126 23.85 39.71 -3.03
CA LEU A 126 24.83 40.63 -3.63
C LEU A 126 24.22 41.98 -4.06
N ARG A 127 22.91 42.01 -4.31
CA ARG A 127 22.16 43.18 -4.79
C ARG A 127 20.75 43.22 -4.17
N PRO A 128 20.62 43.51 -2.86
CA PRO A 128 19.36 43.37 -2.14
C PRO A 128 18.21 44.26 -2.64
N SER A 129 18.52 45.41 -3.21
CA SER A 129 17.55 46.38 -3.75
C SER A 129 17.22 46.19 -5.24
N ASP A 130 17.80 45.16 -5.91
CA ASP A 130 17.57 44.91 -7.34
C ASP A 130 16.24 44.17 -7.56
N ILE A 131 15.25 44.88 -8.10
CA ILE A 131 13.91 44.35 -8.38
C ILE A 131 13.95 43.17 -9.38
N THR A 132 14.91 43.17 -10.32
CA THR A 132 15.08 42.08 -11.26
C THR A 132 15.54 40.81 -10.55
N ALA A 133 16.47 40.93 -9.60
CA ALA A 133 16.92 39.79 -8.79
C ALA A 133 15.79 39.24 -7.93
N ARG A 134 14.95 40.10 -7.33
CA ARG A 134 13.77 39.72 -6.55
C ARG A 134 12.73 38.98 -7.42
N SER A 135 12.41 39.57 -8.58
CA SER A 135 11.46 38.93 -9.53
C SER A 135 11.94 37.58 -10.00
N THR A 136 13.24 37.43 -10.30
CA THR A 136 13.79 36.12 -10.74
C THR A 136 13.78 35.11 -9.62
N LEU A 137 14.08 35.49 -8.37
CA LEU A 137 13.99 34.63 -7.20
C LEU A 137 12.55 34.10 -7.00
N VAL A 138 11.57 35.00 -6.99
CA VAL A 138 10.14 34.65 -6.84
C VAL A 138 9.69 33.71 -7.94
N GLN A 139 10.11 33.98 -9.20
CA GLN A 139 9.78 33.05 -10.31
C GLN A 139 10.41 31.65 -10.10
N LYS A 140 11.67 31.58 -9.67
CA LYS A 140 12.33 30.29 -9.43
C LYS A 140 11.76 29.53 -8.24
N ALA A 141 11.35 30.24 -7.19
CA ALA A 141 10.61 29.66 -6.08
C ALA A 141 9.24 29.12 -6.54
N THR A 142 8.53 29.86 -7.40
CA THR A 142 7.26 29.44 -7.97
C THR A 142 7.43 28.18 -8.85
N ASP A 143 8.46 28.16 -9.71
CA ASP A 143 8.79 27.00 -10.54
C ASP A 143 9.04 25.75 -9.67
N LEU A 144 9.79 25.90 -8.57
CA LEU A 144 10.07 24.82 -7.61
C LEU A 144 8.77 24.32 -6.94
N ALA A 145 7.97 25.22 -6.38
CA ALA A 145 6.72 24.86 -5.71
C ALA A 145 5.74 24.13 -6.66
N VAL A 146 5.55 24.66 -7.87
CA VAL A 146 4.70 24.02 -8.91
C VAL A 146 5.20 22.63 -9.27
N THR A 147 6.53 22.43 -9.32
CA THR A 147 7.10 21.11 -9.64
C THR A 147 6.90 20.13 -8.49
N VAL A 148 7.07 20.54 -7.23
CA VAL A 148 6.78 19.73 -6.05
C VAL A 148 5.30 19.30 -6.03
N ASN A 149 4.37 20.27 -6.22
CA ASN A 149 2.94 19.96 -6.31
C ASN A 149 2.60 19.00 -7.47
N ALA A 150 3.25 19.16 -8.63
CA ALA A 150 3.02 18.25 -9.76
C ALA A 150 3.50 16.84 -9.44
N THR A 151 4.68 16.71 -8.83
CA THR A 151 5.22 15.41 -8.40
C THR A 151 4.28 14.70 -7.41
N MET A 152 3.74 15.44 -6.43
CA MET A 152 2.75 14.88 -5.48
C MET A 152 1.50 14.37 -6.20
N ARG A 153 0.91 15.18 -7.08
CA ARG A 153 -0.27 14.78 -7.85
C ARG A 153 -0.02 13.58 -8.76
N ASP A 154 1.17 13.47 -9.33
CA ASP A 154 1.54 12.33 -10.16
C ASP A 154 1.62 11.04 -9.30
N LEU A 155 2.18 11.12 -8.09
CA LEU A 155 2.20 10.01 -7.12
C LEU A 155 0.77 9.60 -6.71
N GLU A 156 -0.09 10.55 -6.38
CA GLU A 156 -1.50 10.32 -6.05
C GLU A 156 -2.25 9.66 -7.21
N THR A 157 -1.96 10.07 -8.44
CA THR A 157 -2.57 9.49 -9.64
C THR A 157 -2.19 8.01 -9.80
N ILE A 158 -0.93 7.65 -9.58
CA ILE A 158 -0.48 6.25 -9.61
C ILE A 158 -1.16 5.48 -8.47
N GLN A 159 -1.15 6.02 -7.25
CA GLN A 159 -1.74 5.39 -6.06
C GLN A 159 -3.24 5.10 -6.26
N ASN A 160 -4.02 6.08 -6.73
CA ASN A 160 -5.43 5.91 -7.03
C ASN A 160 -5.69 4.91 -8.18
N GLY A 161 -4.76 4.82 -9.15
CA GLY A 161 -4.82 3.83 -10.21
C GLY A 161 -4.70 2.39 -9.70
N MET A 162 -4.02 2.17 -8.57
CA MET A 162 -3.90 0.84 -7.97
C MET A 162 -5.19 0.33 -7.36
N ASP A 163 -6.04 1.20 -6.81
CA ASP A 163 -7.36 0.81 -6.31
C ASP A 163 -8.22 0.14 -7.39
N ALA A 164 -8.16 0.65 -8.62
CA ALA A 164 -8.86 0.04 -9.74
C ALA A 164 -8.29 -1.35 -10.07
N ARG A 165 -6.96 -1.52 -10.08
CA ARG A 165 -6.29 -2.81 -10.33
C ARG A 165 -6.58 -3.82 -9.23
N ILE A 166 -6.54 -3.41 -7.96
CA ILE A 166 -6.91 -4.23 -6.80
C ILE A 166 -8.36 -4.72 -6.94
N ASN A 167 -9.29 -3.82 -7.23
CA ASN A 167 -10.70 -4.16 -7.39
C ASN A 167 -10.96 -5.14 -8.56
N ASP A 168 -10.24 -4.98 -9.66
CA ASP A 168 -10.32 -5.90 -10.80
C ASP A 168 -9.72 -7.29 -10.48
N ASP A 169 -8.62 -7.34 -9.73
CA ASP A 169 -8.04 -8.59 -9.24
C ASP A 169 -8.97 -9.30 -8.25
N VAL A 170 -9.60 -8.56 -7.33
CA VAL A 170 -10.59 -9.12 -6.39
C VAL A 170 -11.79 -9.75 -7.13
N LYS A 171 -12.31 -9.10 -8.17
CA LYS A 171 -13.38 -9.66 -9.02
C LYS A 171 -12.91 -10.92 -9.71
N ALA A 172 -11.73 -10.90 -10.34
CA ALA A 172 -11.17 -12.06 -11.04
C ALA A 172 -10.90 -13.23 -10.07
N ILE A 173 -10.44 -12.98 -8.86
CA ILE A 173 -10.28 -14.00 -7.80
C ILE A 173 -11.62 -14.63 -7.47
N ASN A 174 -12.65 -13.83 -7.23
CA ASN A 174 -13.99 -14.35 -6.90
C ASN A 174 -14.59 -15.18 -8.05
N ASP A 175 -14.37 -14.78 -9.31
CA ASP A 175 -14.80 -15.56 -10.48
C ASP A 175 -14.05 -16.91 -10.57
N LEU A 176 -12.72 -16.90 -10.31
CA LEU A 176 -11.92 -18.14 -10.26
C LEU A 176 -12.39 -19.07 -9.13
N ILE A 177 -12.66 -18.54 -7.94
CA ILE A 177 -13.19 -19.28 -6.80
C ILE A 177 -14.51 -19.97 -7.17
N LYS A 178 -15.47 -19.24 -7.76
CA LYS A 178 -16.75 -19.78 -8.22
C LYS A 178 -16.56 -20.89 -9.24
N ARG A 179 -15.71 -20.68 -10.24
CA ARG A 179 -15.46 -21.68 -11.29
C ARG A 179 -14.78 -22.95 -10.75
N ILE A 180 -13.84 -22.81 -9.80
CA ILE A 180 -13.21 -23.97 -9.14
C ILE A 180 -14.26 -24.78 -8.35
N THR A 181 -15.16 -24.10 -7.63
CA THR A 181 -16.25 -24.74 -6.89
C THR A 181 -17.20 -25.51 -7.82
N GLU A 182 -17.58 -24.92 -8.97
CA GLU A 182 -18.37 -25.58 -10.00
C GLU A 182 -17.67 -26.83 -10.54
N LEU A 183 -16.37 -26.73 -10.86
CA LEU A 183 -15.57 -27.86 -11.32
C LEU A 183 -15.48 -29.00 -10.27
N ASN A 184 -15.33 -28.63 -8.99
CA ASN A 184 -15.35 -29.64 -7.90
C ASN A 184 -16.64 -30.47 -7.93
N ARG A 185 -17.78 -29.81 -8.14
CA ARG A 185 -19.08 -30.49 -8.28
C ARG A 185 -19.15 -31.34 -9.55
N GLU A 186 -18.70 -30.80 -10.69
CA GLU A 186 -18.68 -31.57 -11.95
C GLU A 186 -17.77 -32.79 -11.84
N ILE A 187 -16.58 -32.65 -11.24
CA ILE A 187 -15.65 -33.77 -10.98
C ILE A 187 -16.33 -34.84 -10.14
N THR A 188 -17.02 -34.48 -9.07
CA THR A 188 -17.74 -35.45 -8.21
C THR A 188 -18.81 -36.24 -8.96
N ILE A 189 -19.54 -35.58 -9.87
CA ILE A 189 -20.58 -36.24 -10.68
C ILE A 189 -19.96 -37.22 -11.69
N HIS A 190 -18.81 -36.85 -12.28
CA HIS A 190 -18.20 -37.61 -13.35
C HIS A 190 -17.12 -38.60 -12.88
N GLN A 191 -16.55 -38.40 -11.70
CA GLN A 191 -15.52 -39.28 -11.14
C GLN A 191 -16.17 -40.55 -10.56
N VAL A 192 -15.82 -41.70 -11.15
CA VAL A 192 -16.22 -43.02 -10.67
C VAL A 192 -14.97 -43.83 -10.42
N ASP A 193 -14.68 -44.13 -9.16
CA ASP A 193 -13.47 -44.82 -8.76
C ASP A 193 -13.24 -46.12 -9.57
N GLY A 194 -12.04 -46.22 -10.13
CA GLY A 194 -11.63 -47.34 -10.99
C GLY A 194 -12.33 -47.42 -12.38
N GLN A 195 -13.05 -46.36 -12.80
CA GLN A 195 -13.70 -46.29 -14.12
C GLN A 195 -13.46 -44.96 -14.84
N ASN A 196 -13.67 -43.85 -14.19
CA ASN A 196 -13.51 -42.52 -14.78
C ASN A 196 -12.90 -41.57 -13.77
N ASN A 197 -11.74 -41.00 -14.09
CA ASN A 197 -11.00 -40.09 -13.22
C ASN A 197 -11.23 -38.61 -13.54
N ALA A 198 -12.14 -38.28 -14.47
CA ALA A 198 -12.44 -36.89 -14.90
C ALA A 198 -11.21 -36.06 -15.25
N ASN A 199 -10.19 -36.67 -15.89
CA ASN A 199 -8.84 -36.09 -16.09
C ASN A 199 -8.83 -34.68 -16.70
N SER A 200 -9.67 -34.44 -17.72
CA SER A 200 -9.75 -33.11 -18.37
C SER A 200 -10.26 -32.01 -17.43
N MET A 201 -11.19 -32.35 -16.52
CA MET A 201 -11.72 -31.42 -15.52
C MET A 201 -10.67 -31.13 -14.42
N LEU A 202 -9.90 -32.19 -14.07
CA LEU A 202 -8.77 -32.03 -13.14
C LEU A 202 -7.65 -31.16 -13.73
N ASP A 203 -7.38 -31.26 -15.04
CA ASP A 203 -6.43 -30.37 -15.72
C ASP A 203 -6.95 -28.93 -15.78
N GLU A 204 -8.23 -28.72 -16.08
CA GLU A 204 -8.85 -27.38 -16.04
C GLU A 204 -8.80 -26.79 -14.63
N ARG A 205 -9.12 -27.58 -13.58
CA ARG A 205 -9.02 -27.15 -12.19
C ARG A 205 -7.58 -26.72 -11.83
N ALA A 206 -6.59 -27.55 -12.20
CA ALA A 206 -5.19 -27.22 -11.95
C ALA A 206 -4.78 -25.89 -12.62
N ARG A 207 -5.23 -25.64 -13.85
CA ARG A 207 -5.01 -24.38 -14.54
C ARG A 207 -5.64 -23.19 -13.82
N LEU A 208 -6.90 -23.31 -13.40
CA LEU A 208 -7.58 -22.23 -12.64
C LEU A 208 -6.92 -21.97 -11.28
N VAL A 209 -6.39 -23.01 -10.62
CA VAL A 209 -5.62 -22.86 -9.38
C VAL A 209 -4.31 -22.11 -9.64
N ARG A 210 -3.61 -22.36 -10.77
CA ARG A 210 -2.44 -21.57 -11.18
C ARG A 210 -2.81 -20.11 -11.43
N ASP A 211 -3.92 -19.86 -12.14
CA ASP A 211 -4.42 -18.52 -12.41
C ASP A 211 -4.77 -17.78 -11.11
N LEU A 212 -5.35 -18.50 -10.13
CA LEU A 212 -5.65 -17.97 -8.81
C LEU A 212 -4.37 -17.68 -8.00
N SER A 213 -3.39 -18.61 -8.02
CA SER A 213 -2.11 -18.43 -7.31
C SER A 213 -1.29 -17.25 -7.82
N ALA A 214 -1.47 -16.88 -9.09
CA ALA A 214 -0.85 -15.68 -9.66
C ALA A 214 -1.41 -14.39 -9.05
N LYS A 215 -2.66 -14.40 -8.57
CA LYS A 215 -3.36 -13.23 -8.02
C LYS A 215 -3.30 -13.12 -6.50
N ILE A 216 -3.29 -14.26 -5.81
CA ILE A 216 -3.26 -14.33 -4.34
C ILE A 216 -2.51 -15.59 -3.89
N ASP A 217 -1.83 -15.54 -2.77
CA ASP A 217 -1.12 -16.67 -2.22
C ASP A 217 -2.11 -17.71 -1.64
N ILE A 218 -1.98 -18.96 -2.09
CA ILE A 218 -2.89 -20.02 -1.74
C ILE A 218 -2.19 -21.30 -1.27
N GLN A 219 -2.94 -22.10 -0.52
CA GLN A 219 -2.66 -23.49 -0.21
C GLN A 219 -3.84 -24.36 -0.67
N THR A 220 -3.56 -25.56 -1.13
CA THR A 220 -4.58 -26.49 -1.61
C THR A 220 -4.54 -27.79 -0.83
N ILE A 221 -5.71 -28.37 -0.56
CA ILE A 221 -5.89 -29.68 0.08
C ILE A 221 -6.81 -30.50 -0.81
N ASP A 222 -6.29 -31.60 -1.40
CA ASP A 222 -7.10 -32.53 -2.19
C ASP A 222 -7.39 -33.79 -1.39
N ASN A 223 -8.66 -33.97 -0.99
CA ASN A 223 -9.16 -35.17 -0.28
C ASN A 223 -9.79 -36.18 -1.25
N GLY A 224 -9.66 -35.97 -2.55
CA GLY A 224 -10.22 -36.81 -3.61
C GLY A 224 -11.73 -36.61 -3.82
N ALA A 225 -12.25 -37.26 -4.87
CA ALA A 225 -13.68 -37.28 -5.22
C ALA A 225 -14.32 -35.87 -5.31
N GLY A 226 -13.57 -34.87 -5.83
CA GLY A 226 -14.04 -33.47 -5.93
C GLY A 226 -14.02 -32.70 -4.61
N ASN A 227 -13.64 -33.31 -3.49
CA ASN A 227 -13.46 -32.62 -2.23
C ASN A 227 -12.10 -31.91 -2.19
N PHE A 228 -12.03 -30.78 -2.91
CA PHE A 228 -10.84 -29.99 -3.06
C PHE A 228 -11.05 -28.61 -2.38
N THR A 229 -10.18 -28.30 -1.43
CA THR A 229 -10.22 -27.07 -0.65
C THR A 229 -9.10 -26.16 -1.07
N VAL A 230 -9.38 -24.86 -1.22
CA VAL A 230 -8.41 -23.80 -1.43
C VAL A 230 -8.49 -22.82 -0.26
N LEU A 231 -7.34 -22.56 0.35
CA LEU A 231 -7.20 -21.56 1.41
C LEU A 231 -6.18 -20.50 0.97
N THR A 232 -6.25 -19.32 1.55
CA THR A 232 -5.10 -18.40 1.53
C THR A 232 -3.95 -19.02 2.32
N LYS A 233 -2.73 -18.53 2.13
CA LYS A 233 -1.57 -18.99 2.92
C LYS A 233 -1.75 -18.73 4.43
N ALA A 234 -2.50 -17.68 4.78
CA ALA A 234 -2.91 -17.33 6.14
C ALA A 234 -3.98 -18.27 6.74
N GLY A 235 -4.57 -19.18 5.93
CA GLY A 235 -5.54 -20.17 6.38
C GLY A 235 -7.01 -19.79 6.17
N HIS A 236 -7.30 -18.66 5.51
CA HIS A 236 -8.68 -18.26 5.19
C HIS A 236 -9.20 -19.09 4.02
N THR A 237 -10.35 -19.75 4.20
CA THR A 237 -10.95 -20.60 3.18
C THR A 237 -11.48 -19.78 2.02
N LEU A 238 -11.12 -20.13 0.79
CA LEU A 238 -11.66 -19.54 -0.44
C LEU A 238 -12.62 -20.50 -1.14
N VAL A 239 -12.30 -21.80 -1.15
CA VAL A 239 -13.14 -22.87 -1.69
C VAL A 239 -13.18 -24.00 -0.67
N ASP A 240 -14.38 -24.43 -0.27
CA ASP A 240 -14.59 -25.57 0.61
C ASP A 240 -15.44 -26.66 -0.06
N GLY A 241 -14.75 -27.60 -0.70
CA GLY A 241 -15.39 -28.73 -1.36
C GLY A 241 -16.27 -28.32 -2.55
N MET A 242 -17.52 -28.80 -2.55
CA MET A 242 -18.44 -28.79 -3.70
C MET A 242 -19.65 -27.89 -3.52
N ASP A 243 -19.84 -27.30 -2.35
CA ASP A 243 -21.03 -26.54 -2.04
C ASP A 243 -20.91 -25.11 -2.58
N PRO A 244 -21.69 -24.72 -3.59
CA PRO A 244 -21.64 -23.37 -4.12
C PRO A 244 -22.14 -22.29 -3.12
N ASP A 245 -22.87 -22.70 -2.08
CA ASP A 245 -23.34 -21.80 -1.03
C ASP A 245 -22.24 -21.53 0.03
N ASN A 246 -21.16 -22.33 0.01
CA ASN A 246 -19.94 -22.15 0.82
C ASN A 246 -18.81 -21.45 0.04
N VAL A 247 -19.13 -20.47 -0.78
CA VAL A 247 -18.16 -19.65 -1.45
C VAL A 247 -17.82 -18.45 -0.56
N PHE A 248 -16.60 -18.43 -0.07
CA PHE A 248 -16.06 -17.33 0.70
C PHE A 248 -15.55 -16.25 -0.26
N GLU A 249 -16.05 -15.02 -0.11
CA GLU A 249 -15.70 -13.92 -1.03
C GLU A 249 -14.63 -13.02 -0.42
N LEU A 250 -13.78 -12.48 -1.28
CA LEU A 250 -12.97 -11.33 -0.98
C LEU A 250 -13.70 -10.07 -1.44
N ARG A 251 -13.66 -9.01 -0.64
CA ARG A 251 -14.19 -7.70 -1.01
C ARG A 251 -13.18 -6.62 -0.74
N PHE A 252 -13.15 -5.66 -1.66
CA PHE A 252 -12.39 -4.43 -1.52
C PHE A 252 -13.34 -3.36 -0.99
N ASN A 253 -13.28 -3.12 0.34
CA ASN A 253 -14.20 -2.23 1.03
C ASN A 253 -13.66 -0.79 1.08
N ALA A 254 -14.58 0.17 1.07
CA ALA A 254 -14.28 1.58 1.33
C ALA A 254 -13.69 1.76 2.75
N PRO A 255 -13.08 2.92 3.03
CA PRO A 255 -12.57 3.26 4.34
C PRO A 255 -13.60 3.04 5.45
N GLN A 256 -13.19 2.44 6.56
CA GLN A 256 -14.10 2.08 7.66
C GLN A 256 -13.38 1.95 9.01
N THR A 257 -14.16 1.91 10.08
CA THR A 257 -13.68 1.57 11.42
C THR A 257 -14.32 0.27 11.90
N VAL A 258 -13.57 -0.55 12.62
CA VAL A 258 -14.03 -1.83 13.15
C VAL A 258 -13.74 -1.86 14.66
N ASN A 259 -14.74 -2.20 15.45
CA ASN A 259 -14.59 -2.44 16.88
C ASN A 259 -14.24 -3.93 17.11
N ASP A 260 -13.20 -4.19 17.90
CA ASP A 260 -12.82 -5.49 18.42
C ASP A 260 -12.76 -5.37 19.95
N LEU A 261 -13.93 -5.45 20.56
CA LEU A 261 -14.11 -5.20 21.99
C LEU A 261 -13.71 -6.43 22.81
N SER A 262 -13.17 -6.19 24.01
CA SER A 262 -12.87 -7.24 24.97
C SER A 262 -14.15 -7.97 25.43
N ASP A 263 -14.03 -9.22 25.86
CA ASP A 263 -15.18 -10.06 26.26
C ASP A 263 -16.02 -9.43 27.41
N GLU A 264 -15.42 -8.58 28.21
CA GLU A 264 -16.07 -7.90 29.35
C GLU A 264 -16.57 -6.49 29.01
N SER A 265 -16.26 -5.97 27.82
CA SER A 265 -16.63 -4.63 27.40
C SER A 265 -18.13 -4.49 27.19
N VAL A 266 -18.66 -3.38 27.69
CA VAL A 266 -20.06 -2.96 27.50
C VAL A 266 -20.17 -1.72 26.63
N PHE A 267 -19.07 -1.35 25.95
CA PHE A 267 -18.98 -0.14 25.16
C PHE A 267 -20.01 -0.14 24.01
N ASP A 268 -20.86 0.89 23.97
CA ASP A 268 -21.95 1.10 23.02
C ASP A 268 -21.60 2.08 21.89
N GLY A 269 -20.35 2.53 21.86
CA GLY A 269 -19.86 3.53 20.92
C GLY A 269 -19.07 2.96 19.77
N ARG A 270 -18.52 3.88 19.00
CA ARG A 270 -17.61 3.61 17.88
C ARG A 270 -16.50 4.65 17.85
N ILE A 271 -15.33 4.26 17.34
CA ILE A 271 -14.28 5.22 16.98
C ILE A 271 -14.60 5.84 15.62
N TYR A 272 -14.42 7.14 15.52
CA TYR A 272 -14.54 7.94 14.30
C TYR A 272 -13.23 8.62 13.98
N TYR A 273 -13.07 9.04 12.74
CA TYR A 273 -11.90 9.78 12.30
C TYR A 273 -12.26 10.85 11.27
N GLU A 274 -11.38 11.84 11.15
CA GLU A 274 -11.39 12.87 10.11
C GLU A 274 -9.95 13.05 9.58
N GLY A 275 -9.82 13.20 8.28
CA GLY A 275 -8.55 13.29 7.59
C GLY A 275 -8.31 12.11 6.66
N GLU A 276 -7.19 12.15 5.92
CA GLU A 276 -6.75 11.10 5.03
C GLU A 276 -5.40 10.56 5.52
N SER A 277 -5.21 9.26 5.44
CA SER A 277 -3.94 8.62 5.78
C SER A 277 -3.75 7.32 5.03
N ASP A 278 -2.52 7.03 4.70
CA ASP A 278 -2.11 5.78 4.03
C ASP A 278 -1.87 4.63 5.02
N TYR A 279 -1.96 4.88 6.34
CA TYR A 279 -1.76 3.87 7.37
C TYR A 279 -3.06 3.15 7.77
N GLU A 280 -2.92 1.94 8.29
CA GLU A 280 -3.92 1.25 9.10
C GLU A 280 -3.56 1.49 10.56
N TYR A 281 -4.51 1.98 11.35
CA TYR A 281 -4.28 2.26 12.76
C TYR A 281 -4.99 1.22 13.63
N LEU A 282 -4.24 0.63 14.55
CA LEU A 282 -4.79 -0.14 15.66
C LEU A 282 -4.76 0.74 16.91
N VAL A 283 -5.92 0.98 17.49
CA VAL A 283 -6.12 1.70 18.75
C VAL A 283 -6.41 0.67 19.82
N GLU A 284 -5.67 0.70 20.93
CA GLU A 284 -5.88 -0.18 22.08
C GLU A 284 -6.05 0.65 23.36
N VAL A 285 -7.14 0.43 24.06
CA VAL A 285 -7.43 1.11 25.34
C VAL A 285 -6.49 0.55 26.42
N VAL A 286 -5.79 1.43 27.10
CA VAL A 286 -4.84 1.11 28.18
C VAL A 286 -5.38 1.43 29.54
N ASP A 287 -6.18 2.51 29.68
CA ASP A 287 -6.88 2.87 30.92
C ASP A 287 -8.38 2.89 30.66
N GLU A 288 -9.12 2.13 31.49
CA GLU A 288 -10.58 2.08 31.44
C GLU A 288 -11.21 3.36 31.93
N GLY A 289 -12.40 3.74 31.42
CA GLY A 289 -13.12 4.89 31.89
C GLY A 289 -14.08 5.50 30.88
N ALA A 290 -14.65 6.64 31.26
CA ALA A 290 -15.51 7.40 30.36
C ALA A 290 -14.72 8.14 29.30
N VAL A 291 -15.27 8.21 28.09
CA VAL A 291 -14.74 9.06 26.99
C VAL A 291 -14.88 10.54 27.44
N GLY A 292 -13.84 11.34 27.18
CA GLY A 292 -13.74 12.71 27.72
C GLY A 292 -13.39 12.79 29.21
N GLY A 293 -13.07 11.65 29.85
CA GLY A 293 -12.70 11.49 31.24
C GLY A 293 -11.33 10.87 31.45
N GLU A 294 -11.28 9.71 32.12
CA GLU A 294 -10.02 9.04 32.51
C GLU A 294 -9.53 8.02 31.47
N ALA A 295 -10.37 7.64 30.48
CA ALA A 295 -10.01 6.64 29.49
C ALA A 295 -8.85 7.10 28.60
N ALA A 296 -7.85 6.24 28.46
CA ALA A 296 -6.69 6.48 27.60
C ALA A 296 -6.43 5.31 26.65
N PHE A 297 -5.82 5.61 25.51
CA PHE A 297 -5.48 4.62 24.50
C PHE A 297 -4.08 4.87 23.91
N LYS A 298 -3.53 3.85 23.31
CA LYS A 298 -2.30 3.91 22.50
C LYS A 298 -2.59 3.52 21.05
N VAL A 299 -1.74 3.93 20.14
CA VAL A 299 -1.93 3.75 18.69
C VAL A 299 -0.75 3.02 18.08
N SER A 300 -1.02 2.10 17.18
CA SER A 300 -0.04 1.37 16.36
C SER A 300 -0.38 1.49 14.88
N ILE A 301 0.65 1.56 14.03
CA ILE A 301 0.54 1.58 12.57
C ILE A 301 1.02 0.27 11.92
N ASP A 302 1.42 -0.71 12.72
CA ASP A 302 1.96 -2.00 12.28
C ASP A 302 1.21 -3.21 12.88
N GLY A 303 -0.08 -3.04 13.16
CA GLY A 303 -0.94 -4.11 13.67
C GLY A 303 -0.67 -4.48 15.13
N GLY A 304 -0.12 -3.55 15.94
CA GLY A 304 0.10 -3.74 17.37
C GLY A 304 1.45 -4.34 17.73
N LYS A 305 2.40 -4.38 16.79
CA LYS A 305 3.78 -4.85 17.06
C LYS A 305 4.61 -3.77 17.72
N THR A 306 4.47 -2.53 17.25
CA THR A 306 5.05 -1.36 17.89
C THR A 306 3.97 -0.30 18.10
N TRP A 307 4.19 0.57 19.08
CA TRP A 307 3.29 1.67 19.42
C TRP A 307 3.97 3.00 19.15
N LEU A 308 3.20 4.02 18.81
CA LEU A 308 3.70 5.38 18.67
C LEU A 308 4.41 5.79 19.95
N LYS A 309 5.52 6.52 19.82
CA LYS A 309 6.37 6.91 20.96
C LYS A 309 6.20 8.37 21.30
N ASP A 310 6.36 8.69 22.58
CA ASP A 310 6.57 10.05 23.06
C ASP A 310 8.04 10.48 22.90
N ASP A 311 8.34 11.72 23.26
CA ASP A 311 9.67 12.29 23.16
C ASP A 311 10.70 11.59 24.07
N ASP A 312 10.25 10.89 25.12
CA ASP A 312 11.06 10.07 26.03
C ASP A 312 11.28 8.65 25.50
N GLY A 313 10.65 8.27 24.37
CA GLY A 313 10.72 6.95 23.74
C GLY A 313 9.84 5.89 24.41
N LYS A 314 8.88 6.28 25.25
CA LYS A 314 7.85 5.40 25.80
C LYS A 314 6.66 5.33 24.84
N ASP A 315 5.79 4.35 25.08
CA ASP A 315 4.53 4.27 24.34
C ASP A 315 3.69 5.53 24.66
N ARG A 316 3.27 6.22 23.58
CA ARG A 316 2.50 7.44 23.71
C ARG A 316 1.06 7.10 24.02
N GLU A 317 0.54 7.67 25.12
CA GLU A 317 -0.85 7.53 25.53
C GLU A 317 -1.64 8.78 25.14
N PHE A 318 -2.82 8.55 24.61
CA PHE A 318 -3.75 9.60 24.19
C PHE A 318 -5.02 9.50 25.04
N GLN A 319 -5.56 10.65 25.49
CA GLN A 319 -6.85 10.67 26.17
C GLN A 319 -7.99 10.39 25.18
N ALA A 320 -8.92 9.52 25.55
CA ALA A 320 -10.09 9.24 24.73
C ALA A 320 -11.06 10.42 24.75
N GLY A 321 -11.14 11.16 23.64
CA GLY A 321 -11.97 12.36 23.51
C GLY A 321 -13.29 12.11 22.77
N GLU A 322 -14.30 12.97 23.04
CA GLU A 322 -15.51 13.12 22.23
C GLU A 322 -15.23 14.03 21.02
N TYR A 323 -16.26 14.31 20.20
CA TYR A 323 -16.15 15.12 18.99
C TYR A 323 -15.48 16.48 19.20
N ASP A 324 -15.75 17.16 20.33
CA ASP A 324 -15.15 18.46 20.65
C ASP A 324 -13.72 18.33 21.24
N GLN A 325 -13.29 17.11 21.57
CA GLN A 325 -11.99 16.77 22.15
C GLN A 325 -11.24 15.77 21.26
N ARG A 326 -11.28 16.01 19.95
CA ARG A 326 -10.61 15.14 18.96
C ARG A 326 -9.12 15.10 19.20
N VAL A 327 -8.57 13.91 19.09
CA VAL A 327 -7.13 13.67 19.22
C VAL A 327 -6.50 13.66 17.84
N LEU A 328 -5.63 14.64 17.56
CA LEU A 328 -4.83 14.65 16.35
C LEU A 328 -3.64 13.70 16.53
N LEU A 329 -3.53 12.71 15.66
CA LEU A 329 -2.35 11.85 15.61
C LEU A 329 -1.20 12.61 14.94
N PRO A 330 0.02 12.56 15.53
CA PRO A 330 1.17 13.26 14.97
C PRO A 330 1.57 12.70 13.59
N GLU A 331 1.30 11.41 13.39
CA GLU A 331 1.60 10.73 12.15
C GLU A 331 0.35 10.65 11.26
N GLY A 332 0.44 11.21 10.05
CA GLY A 332 -0.61 11.15 9.03
C GLY A 332 -1.75 12.13 9.17
N GLY A 333 -1.71 13.06 10.15
CA GLY A 333 -2.69 14.14 10.26
C GLY A 333 -4.14 13.70 10.52
N LEU A 334 -4.33 12.50 11.06
CA LEU A 334 -5.65 11.92 11.31
C LEU A 334 -6.16 12.33 12.68
N SER A 335 -7.38 12.88 12.76
CA SER A 335 -8.05 13.17 14.02
C SER A 335 -8.98 12.02 14.41
N LEU A 336 -8.88 11.54 15.66
CA LEU A 336 -9.68 10.46 16.21
C LEU A 336 -10.59 10.95 17.35
N TRP A 337 -11.78 10.37 17.45
CA TRP A 337 -12.68 10.57 18.59
C TRP A 337 -13.64 9.39 18.74
N PHE A 338 -14.28 9.30 19.90
CA PHE A 338 -15.28 8.29 20.18
C PHE A 338 -16.67 8.92 20.22
N GLY A 339 -17.62 8.32 19.49
CA GLY A 339 -19.02 8.73 19.45
C GLY A 339 -19.94 7.54 19.64
N ARG A 340 -21.26 7.77 19.64
CA ARG A 340 -22.24 6.67 19.64
C ARG A 340 -22.24 5.94 18.31
N ASP A 341 -22.67 4.69 18.31
CA ASP A 341 -22.92 4.00 17.05
C ASP A 341 -23.95 4.78 16.23
N ASN A 342 -23.58 5.15 14.99
CA ASN A 342 -24.35 5.97 14.05
C ASN A 342 -24.58 7.46 14.46
N ASP A 343 -23.86 7.97 15.46
CA ASP A 343 -23.90 9.39 15.85
C ASP A 343 -22.49 9.85 16.28
N ALA A 344 -21.75 10.40 15.33
CA ALA A 344 -20.36 10.80 15.53
C ALA A 344 -20.19 12.02 16.46
N ILE A 345 -21.25 12.81 16.71
CA ILE A 345 -21.17 14.07 17.46
C ILE A 345 -21.41 13.86 18.95
N ASN A 346 -22.34 12.96 19.29
CA ASN A 346 -22.67 12.71 20.69
C ASN A 346 -21.79 11.57 21.24
N GLY A 347 -21.19 11.78 22.40
CA GLY A 347 -20.36 10.79 23.07
C GLY A 347 -21.10 9.48 23.41
N PRO A 348 -20.40 8.37 23.60
CA PRO A 348 -20.96 7.09 24.01
C PRO A 348 -21.63 7.18 25.40
N THR A 349 -22.51 6.23 25.73
CA THR A 349 -23.20 6.22 27.03
C THR A 349 -22.57 5.27 28.04
N THR A 350 -21.62 4.46 27.57
CA THR A 350 -20.88 3.47 28.37
C THR A 350 -19.38 3.75 28.32
N GLU A 351 -18.68 3.19 29.28
CA GLU A 351 -17.24 3.36 29.46
C GLU A 351 -16.47 2.43 28.53
N LEU A 352 -15.26 2.83 28.15
CA LEU A 352 -14.26 2.00 27.52
C LEU A 352 -13.65 1.05 28.55
N SER A 353 -13.33 -0.19 28.14
CA SER A 353 -12.68 -1.17 28.99
C SER A 353 -11.22 -1.35 28.56
N GLU A 354 -10.32 -1.62 29.50
CA GLU A 354 -8.93 -1.96 29.21
C GLU A 354 -8.87 -3.16 28.24
N GLY A 355 -8.08 -3.04 27.18
CA GLY A 355 -7.93 -4.06 26.16
C GLY A 355 -8.97 -3.98 25.02
N ASP A 356 -9.93 -3.07 25.05
CA ASP A 356 -10.76 -2.77 23.89
C ASP A 356 -9.89 -2.30 22.73
N ARG A 357 -10.16 -2.85 21.54
CA ARG A 357 -9.39 -2.53 20.32
C ARG A 357 -10.30 -1.98 19.24
N PHE A 358 -9.75 -1.08 18.47
CA PHE A 358 -10.41 -0.48 17.33
C PHE A 358 -9.43 -0.42 16.17
N THR A 359 -9.87 -0.90 15.00
CA THR A 359 -9.12 -0.72 13.77
C THR A 359 -9.70 0.46 13.00
N VAL A 360 -8.87 1.45 12.70
CA VAL A 360 -9.22 2.59 11.85
C VAL A 360 -8.51 2.41 10.53
N MET A 361 -9.28 2.24 9.46
CA MET A 361 -8.80 2.08 8.09
C MET A 361 -9.26 3.28 7.26
N PRO A 362 -8.47 4.37 7.18
CA PRO A 362 -8.86 5.57 6.40
C PRO A 362 -8.69 5.40 4.90
N LYS A 363 -8.31 4.21 4.44
CA LYS A 363 -8.14 3.82 3.04
C LYS A 363 -8.94 2.56 2.72
N SER A 364 -9.15 2.29 1.43
CA SER A 364 -9.82 1.05 1.00
C SER A 364 -8.96 -0.17 1.33
N GLY A 365 -9.58 -1.19 1.92
CA GLY A 365 -8.93 -2.41 2.41
C GLY A 365 -9.52 -3.70 1.84
N LEU A 366 -8.77 -4.79 1.98
CA LEU A 366 -9.17 -6.13 1.55
C LEU A 366 -9.75 -6.89 2.73
N TYR A 367 -10.98 -7.40 2.55
CA TYR A 367 -11.70 -8.14 3.58
C TYR A 367 -12.13 -9.51 3.06
N TRP A 368 -11.91 -10.53 3.88
CA TRP A 368 -12.41 -11.88 3.66
C TRP A 368 -13.73 -12.07 4.41
N TYR A 369 -14.74 -12.59 3.72
CA TYR A 369 -16.07 -12.81 4.26
C TYR A 369 -16.31 -14.29 4.51
N LYS A 370 -16.46 -14.70 5.77
CA LYS A 370 -16.88 -16.03 6.14
C LYS A 370 -18.37 -16.26 5.85
N ASN A 371 -19.16 -15.21 5.97
CA ASN A 371 -20.57 -15.10 5.64
C ASN A 371 -20.91 -13.63 5.44
N SER A 372 -22.16 -13.31 5.11
CA SER A 372 -22.59 -11.92 4.85
C SER A 372 -22.41 -10.94 6.04
N SER A 373 -22.18 -11.45 7.25
CA SER A 373 -22.13 -10.63 8.48
C SER A 373 -20.78 -10.73 9.23
N SER A 374 -19.88 -11.61 8.79
CA SER A 374 -18.58 -11.81 9.45
C SER A 374 -17.48 -11.56 8.44
N GLU A 375 -16.83 -10.42 8.61
CA GLU A 375 -15.68 -10.02 7.81
C GLU A 375 -14.39 -10.05 8.63
N MET A 376 -13.28 -10.26 7.95
CA MET A 376 -11.95 -10.19 8.53
C MET A 376 -11.06 -9.37 7.61
N ASN A 377 -10.35 -8.40 8.17
CA ASN A 377 -9.35 -7.64 7.44
C ASN A 377 -8.15 -8.54 7.08
N VAL A 378 -7.91 -8.71 5.79
CA VAL A 378 -6.79 -9.48 5.22
C VAL A 378 -5.89 -8.62 4.34
N THR A 379 -6.03 -7.29 4.42
CA THR A 379 -5.19 -6.32 3.70
C THR A 379 -3.73 -6.61 3.99
N PRO A 380 -2.86 -6.74 2.98
CA PRO A 380 -1.43 -6.87 3.17
C PRO A 380 -0.89 -5.78 4.10
N LEU A 381 -0.10 -6.16 5.10
CA LEU A 381 0.48 -5.26 6.07
C LEU A 381 1.96 -5.59 6.25
N LEU A 382 2.80 -4.56 6.30
CA LEU A 382 4.20 -4.68 6.69
C LEU A 382 4.36 -4.21 8.14
N GLU A 383 4.90 -5.10 8.96
CA GLU A 383 5.30 -4.79 10.34
C GLU A 383 6.60 -3.95 10.35
N ALA A 384 6.94 -3.44 11.51
CA ALA A 384 8.21 -2.75 11.71
C ALA A 384 9.41 -3.59 11.21
N GLY A 385 10.30 -2.95 10.47
CA GLY A 385 11.45 -3.62 9.84
C GLY A 385 11.14 -4.32 8.51
N GLY A 386 9.98 -4.11 7.91
CA GLY A 386 9.61 -4.62 6.59
C GLY A 386 9.24 -6.11 6.57
N ILE A 387 8.86 -6.67 7.71
CA ILE A 387 8.37 -8.03 7.85
C ILE A 387 6.89 -8.08 7.49
N GLU A 388 6.48 -9.08 6.72
CA GLU A 388 5.07 -9.27 6.33
C GLU A 388 4.28 -9.90 7.46
N ASP A 389 3.09 -9.37 7.74
CA ASP A 389 2.15 -10.03 8.63
C ASP A 389 1.61 -11.30 7.97
N SER A 390 2.02 -12.46 8.50
CA SER A 390 1.64 -13.77 7.97
C SER A 390 0.16 -14.13 8.15
N SER A 391 -0.60 -13.37 8.93
CA SER A 391 -2.06 -13.52 9.08
C SER A 391 -2.84 -12.83 7.95
N ARG A 392 -2.15 -12.08 7.10
CA ARG A 392 -2.70 -11.32 5.97
C ARG A 392 -2.31 -11.97 4.63
N VAL A 393 -2.77 -11.39 3.54
CA VAL A 393 -2.36 -11.78 2.19
C VAL A 393 -0.92 -11.33 1.94
N THR A 394 -0.04 -12.26 1.51
CA THR A 394 1.39 -12.00 1.34
C THR A 394 1.91 -12.25 -0.08
N GLY A 395 1.07 -12.71 -1.00
CA GLY A 395 1.50 -13.07 -2.35
C GLY A 395 0.50 -12.74 -3.45
N GLY A 396 0.88 -13.01 -4.68
CA GLY A 396 0.13 -12.69 -5.89
C GLY A 396 0.22 -11.21 -6.30
N THR A 397 -0.36 -10.87 -7.45
CA THR A 397 -0.41 -9.48 -7.94
C THR A 397 -1.07 -8.56 -6.92
N LEU A 398 -2.08 -9.08 -6.20
CA LEU A 398 -2.83 -8.35 -5.19
C LEU A 398 -1.91 -7.80 -4.09
N ALA A 399 -1.06 -8.65 -3.49
CA ALA A 399 -0.09 -8.21 -2.48
C ALA A 399 0.93 -7.20 -3.06
N GLY A 400 1.33 -7.37 -4.33
CA GLY A 400 2.21 -6.42 -5.01
C GLY A 400 1.60 -5.03 -5.15
N TYR A 401 0.33 -4.93 -5.52
CA TYR A 401 -0.38 -3.65 -5.64
C TYR A 401 -0.57 -2.97 -4.29
N PHE A 402 -0.99 -3.72 -3.26
CA PHE A 402 -1.09 -3.17 -1.90
C PHE A 402 0.26 -2.68 -1.38
N GLN A 403 1.33 -3.45 -1.58
CA GLN A 403 2.67 -3.05 -1.16
C GLN A 403 3.14 -1.78 -1.89
N ALA A 404 2.88 -1.66 -3.19
CA ALA A 404 3.19 -0.45 -3.94
C ALA A 404 2.40 0.75 -3.42
N ARG A 405 1.07 0.59 -3.22
CA ARG A 405 0.15 1.65 -2.80
C ARG A 405 0.42 2.11 -1.37
N ASP A 406 0.42 1.16 -0.42
CA ASP A 406 0.33 1.43 1.03
C ASP A 406 1.70 1.58 1.70
N HIS A 407 2.76 1.05 1.07
CA HIS A 407 4.09 1.12 1.64
C HIS A 407 5.01 2.04 0.82
N HIS A 408 5.26 1.73 -0.45
CA HIS A 408 6.27 2.49 -1.20
C HIS A 408 5.79 3.89 -1.58
N ILE A 409 4.63 4.03 -2.22
CA ILE A 409 4.13 5.34 -2.66
C ILE A 409 3.73 6.20 -1.48
N ALA A 410 3.04 5.63 -0.48
CA ALA A 410 2.71 6.31 0.76
C ALA A 410 3.96 6.91 1.40
N HIS A 411 5.02 6.12 1.51
CA HIS A 411 6.30 6.57 2.06
C HIS A 411 6.98 7.67 1.23
N TYR A 412 6.94 7.58 -0.12
CA TYR A 412 7.51 8.64 -0.97
C TYR A 412 6.70 9.93 -0.88
N ARG A 413 5.38 9.85 -0.74
CA ARG A 413 4.49 11.00 -0.52
C ARG A 413 4.81 11.67 0.81
N GLU A 414 4.85 10.91 1.91
CA GLU A 414 5.20 11.41 3.24
C GLU A 414 6.57 12.11 3.24
N LYS A 415 7.58 11.51 2.60
CA LYS A 415 8.90 12.14 2.47
C LYS A 415 8.85 13.43 1.64
N LEU A 416 8.03 13.50 0.61
CA LEU A 416 7.88 14.70 -0.21
C LEU A 416 7.15 15.81 0.56
N ASP A 417 6.16 15.45 1.39
CA ASP A 417 5.48 16.37 2.30
C ASP A 417 6.45 16.92 3.36
N THR A 418 7.19 16.04 4.02
CA THR A 418 8.24 16.44 4.98
C THR A 418 9.31 17.33 4.36
N PHE A 419 9.69 17.07 3.10
CA PHE A 419 10.59 17.94 2.35
C PHE A 419 9.99 19.34 2.12
N ALA A 420 8.74 19.43 1.69
CA ALA A 420 8.04 20.69 1.41
C ALA A 420 7.80 21.48 2.69
N GLU A 421 7.36 20.81 3.75
CA GLU A 421 7.19 21.39 5.09
C GLU A 421 8.51 21.94 5.63
N GLY A 422 9.59 21.17 5.58
CA GLY A 422 10.91 21.58 6.03
C GLY A 422 11.47 22.73 5.21
N LEU A 423 11.26 22.76 3.89
CA LEU A 423 11.64 23.89 3.03
C LEU A 423 10.87 25.15 3.41
N ALA A 424 9.54 25.06 3.55
CA ALA A 424 8.69 26.19 3.91
C ALA A 424 9.06 26.74 5.30
N TRP A 425 9.17 25.84 6.29
CA TRP A 425 9.51 26.22 7.66
C TRP A 425 10.86 26.93 7.77
N GLU A 426 11.93 26.34 7.25
CA GLU A 426 13.27 26.91 7.39
C GLU A 426 13.44 28.24 6.65
N VAL A 427 12.83 28.38 5.46
CA VAL A 427 12.85 29.65 4.74
C VAL A 427 11.99 30.69 5.45
N ASN A 428 10.79 30.36 5.88
CA ASN A 428 9.87 31.27 6.55
C ASN A 428 10.41 31.74 7.90
N ARG A 429 11.03 30.86 8.68
CA ARG A 429 11.65 31.19 9.96
C ARG A 429 12.70 32.31 9.85
N LEU A 430 13.43 32.36 8.73
CA LEU A 430 14.39 33.40 8.46
C LEU A 430 13.75 34.62 7.78
N HIS A 431 12.80 34.40 6.86
CA HIS A 431 12.17 35.47 6.10
C HIS A 431 11.21 36.30 6.95
N SER A 432 10.43 35.68 7.85
CA SER A 432 9.43 36.36 8.65
C SER A 432 9.97 37.44 9.58
N GLN A 433 11.19 37.26 10.09
CA GLN A 433 11.91 38.23 10.92
C GLN A 433 12.75 39.24 10.12
N GLY A 434 12.78 39.08 8.79
CA GLY A 434 13.53 39.96 7.89
C GLY A 434 12.73 41.16 7.43
N ALA A 435 13.46 42.10 6.79
CA ALA A 435 12.91 43.30 6.23
C ALA A 435 13.08 43.38 4.71
N GLY A 436 12.01 43.75 4.02
CA GLY A 436 11.99 44.07 2.59
C GLY A 436 12.45 45.51 2.28
N LEU A 437 11.92 46.06 1.20
CA LEU A 437 12.13 47.48 0.83
C LEU A 437 11.02 48.38 1.37
N SER A 438 9.85 47.83 1.65
CA SER A 438 8.67 48.51 2.19
C SER A 438 8.33 47.98 3.59
N ARG A 439 7.68 48.86 4.38
CA ARG A 439 7.12 48.52 5.69
C ARG A 439 5.67 48.10 5.54
N PHE A 440 5.14 47.43 6.55
CA PHE A 440 3.74 47.02 6.58
C PHE A 440 2.83 48.13 7.12
N THR A 441 1.68 48.30 6.50
CA THR A 441 0.52 48.99 7.05
C THR A 441 -0.52 47.99 7.56
N GLU A 442 -0.54 46.79 6.97
CA GLU A 442 -1.28 45.65 7.43
C GLU A 442 -0.64 44.35 6.94
N VAL A 443 -0.78 43.29 7.71
CA VAL A 443 -0.41 41.93 7.37
C VAL A 443 -1.41 40.95 7.98
N THR A 444 -1.75 39.91 7.26
CA THR A 444 -2.61 38.82 7.76
C THR A 444 -1.83 37.54 7.62
N GLY A 445 -1.81 36.74 8.68
CA GLY A 445 -1.21 35.42 8.66
C GLY A 445 -1.97 34.47 7.73
N THR A 446 -1.25 33.53 7.15
CA THR A 446 -1.80 32.55 6.23
C THR A 446 -2.18 31.24 6.92
N ASN A 447 -1.59 30.98 8.09
CA ASN A 447 -1.88 29.79 8.89
C ASN A 447 -2.86 30.13 10.01
N GLY A 448 -4.01 29.45 10.03
CA GLY A 448 -5.04 29.61 11.05
C GLY A 448 -4.93 28.56 12.13
N VAL A 449 -5.64 28.78 13.22
CA VAL A 449 -5.82 27.84 14.33
C VAL A 449 -7.26 27.30 14.32
N THR A 450 -7.49 26.12 14.87
CA THR A 450 -8.86 25.59 15.07
C THR A 450 -9.49 26.10 16.35
N ASP A 451 -8.69 26.30 17.41
CA ASP A 451 -9.10 26.90 18.68
C ASP A 451 -8.21 28.08 19.03
N THR A 452 -8.79 29.30 19.03
CA THR A 452 -8.07 30.54 19.31
C THR A 452 -7.68 30.70 20.78
N SER A 453 -8.31 29.95 21.67
CA SER A 453 -8.09 29.97 23.11
C SER A 453 -7.11 28.91 23.61
N ALA A 454 -6.77 27.94 22.78
CA ALA A 454 -5.77 26.93 23.10
C ALA A 454 -4.36 27.47 22.97
N ALA A 455 -3.43 27.01 23.82
CA ALA A 455 -2.01 27.35 23.73
C ALA A 455 -1.46 26.92 22.38
N LEU A 456 -0.68 27.79 21.71
CA LEU A 456 -0.28 27.57 20.31
C LEU A 456 0.69 26.41 20.10
N GLY A 457 1.42 26.00 21.13
CA GLY A 457 2.26 24.80 21.11
C GLY A 457 1.50 23.49 21.32
N GLU A 458 0.25 23.57 21.77
CA GLU A 458 -0.56 22.37 22.01
C GLU A 458 -1.27 21.91 20.72
N PRO A 459 -1.38 20.59 20.48
CA PRO A 459 -2.07 20.07 19.30
C PRO A 459 -3.54 20.54 19.21
N SER A 460 -4.18 20.85 20.35
CA SER A 460 -5.55 21.36 20.42
C SER A 460 -5.73 22.71 19.74
N SER A 461 -4.67 23.51 19.60
CA SER A 461 -4.71 24.77 18.85
C SER A 461 -4.97 24.55 17.35
N GLY A 462 -4.58 23.40 16.82
CA GLY A 462 -4.64 23.08 15.39
C GLY A 462 -3.67 23.89 14.51
N LEU A 463 -2.64 24.50 15.11
CA LEU A 463 -1.59 25.21 14.37
C LEU A 463 -0.59 24.22 13.78
N ASN A 464 -0.42 24.21 12.46
CA ASN A 464 0.39 23.23 11.76
C ASN A 464 1.87 23.18 12.17
N PHE A 465 2.46 24.27 12.62
CA PHE A 465 3.86 24.35 13.09
C PHE A 465 3.96 24.61 14.59
N GLY A 466 2.91 24.24 15.35
CA GLY A 466 2.85 24.48 16.80
C GLY A 466 3.96 23.75 17.56
N ASP A 467 4.32 22.55 17.13
CA ASP A 467 5.39 21.71 17.67
C ASP A 467 6.81 22.30 17.51
N LYS A 468 7.00 23.24 16.56
CA LYS A 468 8.28 23.89 16.26
C LYS A 468 8.48 25.20 17.02
N LEU A 469 7.46 25.64 17.78
CA LEU A 469 7.50 26.88 18.54
C LEU A 469 8.40 26.76 19.77
N GLN A 470 9.06 27.88 20.11
CA GLN A 470 9.94 27.96 21.26
C GLN A 470 9.57 29.16 22.14
N LYS A 471 9.84 29.06 23.44
CA LYS A 471 9.70 30.17 24.36
C LYS A 471 10.75 31.24 24.08
N GLY A 472 10.32 32.49 23.95
CA GLY A 472 11.23 33.58 23.64
C GLY A 472 10.53 34.91 23.42
N GLY A 473 11.05 35.74 22.52
CA GLY A 473 10.45 37.01 22.19
C GLY A 473 10.54 37.37 20.71
N VAL A 474 9.54 38.12 20.27
CA VAL A 474 9.42 38.69 18.92
C VAL A 474 9.54 40.21 18.99
N THR A 475 10.43 40.81 18.23
CA THR A 475 10.56 42.26 18.16
C THR A 475 9.67 42.81 17.04
N ILE A 476 8.84 43.81 17.39
CA ILE A 476 8.06 44.60 16.42
C ILE A 476 8.53 46.05 16.48
N HIS A 477 8.84 46.61 15.31
CA HIS A 477 9.25 48.01 15.17
C HIS A 477 8.08 48.80 14.57
N VAL A 478 7.68 49.88 15.25
CA VAL A 478 6.62 50.78 14.81
C VAL A 478 7.24 52.13 14.43
N PHE A 479 6.93 52.60 13.26
CA PHE A 479 7.47 53.82 12.66
C PHE A 479 6.38 54.90 12.55
N ASP A 480 6.64 56.08 13.05
CA ASP A 480 5.76 57.26 12.84
C ASP A 480 6.32 58.13 11.71
N SER A 481 5.62 58.16 10.57
CA SER A 481 6.03 58.97 9.40
C SER A 481 5.99 60.47 9.62
N ASN A 482 5.24 60.96 10.62
CA ASN A 482 5.15 62.38 10.94
C ASN A 482 6.33 62.86 11.79
N THR A 483 6.78 62.04 12.73
CA THR A 483 7.85 62.40 13.65
C THR A 483 9.21 61.84 13.24
N GLY A 484 9.20 60.79 12.43
CA GLY A 484 10.39 60.00 12.09
C GLY A 484 10.88 59.12 13.26
N SER A 485 10.09 59.00 14.34
CA SER A 485 10.44 58.12 15.47
C SER A 485 10.19 56.67 15.16
N VAL A 486 10.98 55.83 15.80
CA VAL A 486 10.82 54.37 15.79
C VAL A 486 10.67 53.89 17.23
N GLU A 487 9.62 53.18 17.52
CA GLU A 487 9.44 52.44 18.76
C GLU A 487 9.66 50.98 18.51
N SER A 488 10.36 50.31 19.42
CA SER A 488 10.67 48.87 19.29
C SER A 488 10.19 48.15 20.54
N GLU A 489 9.23 47.30 20.37
CA GLU A 489 8.63 46.52 21.44
C GLU A 489 8.96 45.04 21.27
N ILE A 490 9.05 44.34 22.40
CA ILE A 490 9.27 42.89 22.42
C ILE A 490 7.99 42.23 22.95
N LEU A 491 7.45 41.38 22.10
CA LEU A 491 6.36 40.48 22.47
C LEU A 491 6.97 39.21 23.06
N ASP A 492 6.83 39.05 24.38
CA ASP A 492 7.21 37.79 25.04
C ASP A 492 6.16 36.70 24.70
N PHE A 493 6.63 35.50 24.40
CA PHE A 493 5.80 34.38 23.99
C PHE A 493 6.23 33.06 24.62
N ASP A 494 5.25 32.30 25.09
CA ASP A 494 5.41 30.96 25.67
C ASP A 494 4.41 29.98 25.00
N PRO A 495 4.87 29.07 24.14
CA PRO A 495 3.98 28.18 23.39
C PRO A 495 3.12 27.24 24.23
N GLU A 496 3.54 26.95 25.48
CA GLU A 496 2.79 26.09 26.39
C GLU A 496 1.61 26.84 27.09
N ASN A 497 1.62 28.18 27.08
CA ASN A 497 0.66 28.97 27.82
C ASN A 497 -0.07 30.03 26.97
N ASP A 498 0.55 30.53 25.90
CA ASP A 498 -0.02 31.63 25.14
C ASP A 498 -0.85 31.12 23.95
N SER A 499 -2.09 31.55 23.90
CA SER A 499 -3.04 31.32 22.83
C SER A 499 -2.97 32.42 21.74
N LEU A 500 -3.71 32.26 20.65
CA LEU A 500 -3.87 33.31 19.65
C LEU A 500 -4.57 34.55 20.20
N ASP A 501 -5.55 34.36 21.08
CA ASP A 501 -6.27 35.46 21.75
C ASP A 501 -5.34 36.25 22.68
N ASP A 502 -4.41 35.58 23.37
CA ASP A 502 -3.39 36.24 24.20
C ASP A 502 -2.42 37.06 23.35
N LEU A 503 -1.96 36.52 22.23
CA LEU A 503 -1.10 37.25 21.28
C LEU A 503 -1.78 38.52 20.75
N ILE A 504 -3.05 38.43 20.38
CA ILE A 504 -3.83 39.60 19.94
C ILE A 504 -3.88 40.63 21.03
N THR A 505 -4.19 40.24 22.25
CA THR A 505 -4.27 41.13 23.41
C THR A 505 -2.93 41.79 23.70
N ASN A 506 -1.83 41.05 23.64
CA ASN A 506 -0.49 41.53 23.90
C ASN A 506 0.00 42.51 22.80
N ILE A 507 -0.32 42.28 21.52
CA ILE A 507 0.02 43.19 20.43
C ILE A 507 -0.80 44.49 20.51
N ASP A 508 -2.06 44.44 20.94
CA ASP A 508 -2.89 45.65 21.09
C ASP A 508 -2.40 46.62 22.18
N TYR A 509 -1.47 46.18 23.04
CA TYR A 509 -0.80 47.11 23.99
C TYR A 509 0.28 47.93 23.34
N PHE A 510 0.69 47.64 22.10
CA PHE A 510 1.74 48.38 21.42
C PHE A 510 1.17 49.63 20.74
N ASP A 511 1.79 50.80 21.02
CA ASP A 511 1.33 52.03 20.42
C ASP A 511 1.55 52.04 18.88
N GLY A 512 0.53 52.44 18.15
CA GLY A 512 0.60 52.58 16.69
C GLY A 512 0.21 51.39 15.85
N ILE A 513 -0.02 50.23 16.46
CA ILE A 513 -0.54 49.03 15.78
C ILE A 513 -1.74 48.48 16.52
N SER A 514 -2.48 47.60 15.87
CA SER A 514 -3.58 46.81 16.46
C SER A 514 -3.64 45.42 15.87
N ALA A 515 -4.07 44.44 16.67
CA ALA A 515 -4.24 43.08 16.25
C ALA A 515 -5.72 42.67 16.27
N SER A 516 -6.10 41.75 15.44
CA SER A 516 -7.47 41.20 15.37
C SER A 516 -7.48 39.83 14.71
N LEU A 517 -8.56 39.09 14.90
CA LEU A 517 -8.82 37.88 14.12
C LEU A 517 -9.37 38.23 12.72
N SER A 518 -8.85 37.54 11.71
CA SER A 518 -9.40 37.52 10.37
C SER A 518 -9.76 36.07 10.01
N GLY A 519 -11.00 35.68 10.28
CA GLY A 519 -11.34 34.26 10.40
C GLY A 519 -10.60 33.68 11.60
N ASN A 520 -9.81 32.62 11.39
CA ASN A 520 -8.99 31.97 12.44
C ASN A 520 -7.50 32.33 12.34
N THR A 521 -7.14 33.42 11.62
CA THR A 521 -5.75 33.86 11.43
C THR A 521 -5.50 35.20 12.13
N LEU A 522 -4.25 35.46 12.50
CA LEU A 522 -3.81 36.73 13.06
C LEU A 522 -3.74 37.81 11.98
N LYS A 523 -4.38 38.95 12.23
CA LYS A 523 -4.21 40.15 11.43
C LYS A 523 -3.62 41.28 12.30
N ILE A 524 -2.52 41.90 11.84
CA ILE A 524 -1.91 43.09 12.45
C ILE A 524 -2.06 44.25 11.49
N SER A 525 -2.47 45.43 11.99
CA SER A 525 -2.73 46.62 11.20
C SER A 525 -2.19 47.87 11.91
N ALA A 526 -1.72 48.84 11.17
CA ALA A 526 -1.40 50.17 11.72
C ALA A 526 -2.68 50.84 12.22
N SER A 527 -2.65 51.43 13.42
CA SER A 527 -3.83 52.06 14.05
C SER A 527 -4.23 53.36 13.37
N GLU A 528 -3.27 54.07 12.75
CA GLU A 528 -3.47 55.27 11.97
C GLU A 528 -2.57 55.26 10.72
N SER A 529 -2.94 56.04 9.66
CA SER A 529 -2.21 56.08 8.40
C SER A 529 -0.77 56.66 8.47
N ARG A 530 -0.40 57.23 9.60
CA ARG A 530 0.97 57.70 9.87
C ARG A 530 1.91 56.61 10.34
N TYR A 531 1.35 55.51 10.84
CA TYR A 531 2.14 54.42 11.36
C TYR A 531 2.38 53.35 10.28
N GLU A 532 3.58 52.82 10.32
CA GLU A 532 4.01 51.65 9.58
C GLU A 532 4.76 50.74 10.55
N PHE A 533 4.85 49.46 10.25
CA PHE A 533 5.59 48.55 11.11
C PHE A 533 6.45 47.56 10.34
N ALA A 534 7.39 46.96 11.01
CA ALA A 534 8.23 45.88 10.49
C ALA A 534 8.58 44.89 11.62
N PHE A 535 8.88 43.67 11.26
CA PHE A 535 9.31 42.66 12.20
C PHE A 535 10.83 42.65 12.35
N GLY A 536 11.30 42.35 13.55
CA GLY A 536 12.70 42.14 13.87
C GLY A 536 12.98 40.71 14.29
N SER A 537 13.92 40.51 15.21
CA SER A 537 14.30 39.18 15.67
C SER A 537 13.12 38.43 16.27
N ASP A 538 12.93 37.21 15.80
CA ASP A 538 11.98 36.24 16.33
C ASP A 538 12.75 34.99 16.79
N SER A 539 12.84 34.81 18.10
CA SER A 539 13.44 33.61 18.70
C SER A 539 12.43 32.49 18.96
N THR A 540 11.16 32.74 18.68
CA THR A 540 10.05 31.85 19.00
C THR A 540 9.59 31.03 17.80
N GLY A 541 9.78 31.56 16.56
CA GLY A 541 9.25 31.02 15.33
C GLY A 541 7.75 31.31 15.12
N VAL A 542 7.09 32.05 16.02
CA VAL A 542 5.65 32.28 15.98
C VAL A 542 5.20 33.06 14.74
N LEU A 543 6.03 33.97 14.22
CA LEU A 543 5.72 34.68 12.97
C LEU A 543 5.63 33.70 11.80
N ALA A 544 6.61 32.80 11.69
CA ALA A 544 6.63 31.78 10.64
C ALA A 544 5.48 30.78 10.79
N ALA A 545 5.22 30.30 12.01
CA ALA A 545 4.14 29.36 12.28
C ALA A 545 2.77 29.92 11.93
N LEU A 546 2.50 31.20 12.23
CA LEU A 546 1.26 31.88 11.89
C LEU A 546 1.22 32.38 10.43
N GLY A 547 2.29 32.19 9.64
CA GLY A 547 2.38 32.68 8.26
C GLY A 547 2.46 34.19 8.13
N ILE A 548 3.02 34.89 9.12
CA ILE A 548 3.23 36.34 9.10
C ILE A 548 4.54 36.64 8.39
N ASN A 549 4.50 37.49 7.37
CA ASN A 549 5.68 37.84 6.55
C ASN A 549 6.43 36.61 6.02
N SER A 550 5.66 35.54 5.67
CA SER A 550 6.22 34.32 5.10
C SER A 550 6.64 34.48 3.63
N PHE A 551 7.61 33.69 3.20
CA PHE A 551 8.01 33.57 1.79
C PHE A 551 7.23 32.49 1.06
N PHE A 552 7.01 31.37 1.72
CA PHE A 552 6.17 30.27 1.25
C PHE A 552 4.88 30.22 2.07
N ASP A 553 3.79 29.88 1.41
CA ASP A 553 2.51 29.49 1.99
C ASP A 553 2.31 27.97 1.75
N GLY A 554 1.39 27.36 2.48
CA GLY A 554 1.15 25.92 2.46
C GLY A 554 2.04 25.16 3.45
N THR A 555 1.61 23.93 3.76
CA THR A 555 2.18 23.11 4.83
C THR A 555 2.67 21.73 4.37
N ASP A 556 2.39 21.36 3.11
CA ASP A 556 2.71 20.08 2.51
C ASP A 556 3.11 20.26 1.02
N ALA A 557 3.47 19.15 0.37
CA ALA A 557 3.90 19.16 -1.02
C ALA A 557 2.78 19.51 -2.01
N SER A 558 1.52 19.30 -1.62
CA SER A 558 0.37 19.60 -2.49
C SER A 558 -0.04 21.08 -2.46
N THR A 559 0.21 21.74 -1.32
CA THR A 559 -0.23 23.11 -1.03
C THR A 559 0.89 24.13 -1.08
N LEU A 560 2.16 23.72 -1.15
CA LEU A 560 3.32 24.62 -1.19
C LEU A 560 3.19 25.62 -2.32
N GLU A 561 3.23 26.92 -1.99
CA GLU A 561 3.27 28.00 -2.98
C GLU A 561 4.09 29.19 -2.46
N VAL A 562 4.47 30.11 -3.36
CA VAL A 562 5.08 31.38 -2.92
C VAL A 562 4.01 32.29 -2.38
N GLY A 563 4.20 32.85 -1.20
CA GLY A 563 3.26 33.70 -0.52
C GLY A 563 2.72 34.85 -1.39
N SER A 564 1.41 35.04 -1.33
CA SER A 564 0.71 36.03 -2.19
C SER A 564 1.29 37.43 -2.01
N LYS A 565 1.63 37.83 -0.78
CA LYS A 565 2.19 39.14 -0.48
C LYS A 565 3.52 39.38 -1.19
N VAL A 566 4.41 38.39 -1.19
CA VAL A 566 5.73 38.44 -1.86
C VAL A 566 5.59 38.34 -3.38
N ARG A 567 4.63 37.59 -3.87
CA ARG A 567 4.34 37.41 -5.30
C ARG A 567 3.77 38.70 -5.93
N ASP A 568 2.84 39.33 -5.22
CA ASP A 568 2.14 40.52 -5.71
C ASP A 568 2.96 41.79 -5.57
N ASP A 569 3.83 41.87 -4.55
CA ASP A 569 4.71 43.01 -4.32
C ASP A 569 6.11 42.56 -3.88
N LEU A 570 7.06 42.68 -4.80
CA LEU A 570 8.45 42.26 -4.63
C LEU A 570 9.19 43.04 -3.53
N ASP A 571 8.67 44.20 -3.10
CA ASP A 571 9.27 44.99 -2.03
C ASP A 571 9.21 44.29 -0.67
N PHE A 572 8.27 43.30 -0.52
CA PHE A 572 8.14 42.46 0.67
C PHE A 572 9.05 41.21 0.70
N VAL A 573 9.87 40.98 -0.33
CA VAL A 573 10.91 39.95 -0.21
C VAL A 573 11.94 40.42 0.83
N ALA A 574 12.04 39.73 1.97
CA ALA A 574 12.92 40.10 3.05
C ALA A 574 14.40 39.76 2.73
N ALA A 575 15.14 40.69 2.21
CA ALA A 575 16.58 40.54 1.94
C ALA A 575 17.45 40.94 3.11
N GLY A 576 17.03 41.96 3.87
CA GLY A 576 17.72 42.53 5.01
C GLY A 576 17.03 42.26 6.33
N HIS A 577 17.47 42.98 7.37
CA HIS A 577 16.93 42.93 8.72
C HIS A 577 16.83 44.37 9.27
N VAL A 578 15.86 44.61 10.16
CA VAL A 578 15.81 45.89 10.89
C VAL A 578 16.94 45.91 11.90
N ASN A 579 17.79 46.95 11.86
CA ASN A 579 18.93 47.03 12.77
C ASN A 579 18.51 47.40 14.21
N GLY A 580 19.43 47.31 15.18
CA GLY A 580 19.14 47.61 16.59
C GLY A 580 18.72 49.07 16.87
N SER A 581 18.76 49.96 15.89
CA SER A 581 18.25 51.35 15.94
C SER A 581 16.87 51.46 15.27
N GLY A 582 16.27 50.35 14.82
CA GLY A 582 15.00 50.38 14.12
C GLY A 582 15.07 50.82 12.67
N GLU A 583 16.25 50.86 12.04
CA GLU A 583 16.41 51.33 10.66
C GLU A 583 16.35 50.16 9.68
N MET A 584 15.63 50.35 8.57
CA MET A 584 15.64 49.47 7.40
C MET A 584 16.65 50.01 6.39
N ASN A 585 17.69 49.22 6.11
CA ASN A 585 18.72 49.60 5.15
C ASN A 585 18.55 48.80 3.85
N GLN A 586 18.27 49.50 2.74
CA GLN A 586 18.06 48.87 1.43
C GLN A 586 19.26 48.05 0.92
N GLY A 587 20.45 48.31 1.45
CA GLY A 587 21.67 47.54 1.13
C GLY A 587 21.95 46.38 2.05
N ASP A 588 21.12 46.13 3.07
CA ASP A 588 21.29 45.03 3.97
C ASP A 588 20.89 43.69 3.31
N ASN A 589 21.72 42.68 3.50
CA ASN A 589 21.58 41.36 2.90
C ASN A 589 21.59 40.23 3.93
N THR A 590 21.43 40.57 5.20
CA THR A 590 21.59 39.62 6.31
C THR A 590 20.65 38.41 6.15
N THR A 591 19.35 38.64 5.92
CA THR A 591 18.35 37.60 5.74
C THR A 591 18.59 36.80 4.46
N ALA A 592 18.89 37.49 3.33
CA ALA A 592 19.14 36.79 2.06
C ALA A 592 20.36 35.86 2.14
N ARG A 593 21.41 36.26 2.88
CA ARG A 593 22.59 35.42 3.13
C ARG A 593 22.27 34.24 4.06
N ALA A 594 21.45 34.45 5.09
CA ALA A 594 21.03 33.40 5.99
C ALA A 594 20.20 32.32 5.25
N ILE A 595 19.23 32.75 4.43
CA ILE A 595 18.44 31.83 3.61
C ILE A 595 19.31 31.10 2.57
N ALA A 596 20.22 31.81 1.88
CA ALA A 596 21.16 31.16 0.96
C ALA A 596 22.06 30.12 1.67
N GLY A 597 22.36 30.29 2.96
CA GLY A 597 23.11 29.38 3.79
C GLY A 597 22.41 28.06 4.06
N LEU A 598 21.07 28.01 3.98
CA LEU A 598 20.27 26.78 4.12
C LEU A 598 20.64 25.72 3.09
N ALA A 599 21.21 26.09 1.95
CA ALA A 599 21.73 25.14 0.95
C ALA A 599 22.67 24.09 1.55
N THR A 600 23.38 24.41 2.63
CA THR A 600 24.37 23.54 3.27
C THR A 600 24.08 23.29 4.76
N THR A 601 23.00 23.87 5.26
CA THR A 601 22.58 23.69 6.66
C THR A 601 21.82 22.37 6.78
N ARG A 602 22.13 21.60 7.82
CA ARG A 602 21.36 20.40 8.17
C ARG A 602 20.12 20.84 8.93
N VAL A 603 19.01 20.27 8.55
CA VAL A 603 17.70 20.47 9.17
C VAL A 603 17.19 19.13 9.71
N ASP A 604 16.43 19.19 10.77
CA ASP A 604 15.81 18.01 11.36
C ASP A 604 14.46 17.77 10.68
N LEU A 605 14.33 16.60 10.08
CA LEU A 605 13.17 16.17 9.30
C LEU A 605 12.70 14.83 9.88
N SER A 606 11.42 14.66 10.11
CA SER A 606 10.85 13.46 10.70
C SER A 606 9.71 12.92 9.86
N THR A 607 9.68 11.61 9.69
CA THR A 607 8.55 10.87 9.12
C THR A 607 8.10 9.82 10.12
N ALA A 608 6.84 9.42 10.08
CA ALA A 608 6.31 8.34 10.91
C ALA A 608 7.06 7.02 10.66
N PHE A 609 7.47 6.79 9.41
CA PHE A 609 8.06 5.54 8.98
C PHE A 609 9.57 5.43 9.30
N GLU A 610 10.37 6.48 9.04
CA GLU A 610 11.82 6.46 9.25
C GLU A 610 12.26 7.15 10.55
N GLY A 611 11.35 7.92 11.18
CA GLY A 611 11.68 8.75 12.35
C GLY A 611 12.50 9.99 11.99
N ALA A 612 13.10 10.62 13.00
CA ALA A 612 13.85 11.87 12.86
C ALA A 612 15.21 11.64 12.19
N THR A 613 15.54 12.49 11.20
CA THR A 613 16.83 12.52 10.49
C THR A 613 17.33 13.95 10.39
N SER A 614 18.66 14.13 10.43
CA SER A 614 19.28 15.45 10.26
C SER A 614 20.12 15.47 8.99
N GLN A 615 19.65 16.20 7.97
CA GLN A 615 20.27 16.24 6.63
C GLN A 615 20.09 17.63 5.99
N THR A 616 20.81 17.91 4.90
CA THR A 616 20.46 19.06 4.05
C THR A 616 19.19 18.73 3.26
N LEU A 617 18.40 19.75 2.89
CA LEU A 617 17.20 19.54 2.05
C LEU A 617 17.54 18.87 0.71
N SER A 618 18.68 19.18 0.12
CA SER A 618 19.14 18.53 -1.12
C SER A 618 19.49 17.04 -0.91
N ASP A 619 20.16 16.68 0.20
CA ASP A 619 20.48 15.31 0.51
C ASP A 619 19.21 14.50 0.83
N TYR A 620 18.26 15.13 1.53
CA TYR A 620 16.99 14.50 1.87
C TYR A 620 16.19 14.16 0.61
N PHE A 621 16.01 15.12 -0.30
CA PHE A 621 15.35 14.83 -1.59
C PHE A 621 16.12 13.79 -2.42
N GLY A 622 17.45 13.88 -2.44
CA GLY A 622 18.32 12.88 -3.07
C GLY A 622 18.11 11.48 -2.49
N SER A 623 17.81 11.37 -1.19
CA SER A 623 17.47 10.09 -0.55
C SER A 623 16.15 9.50 -1.05
N ILE A 624 15.13 10.34 -1.34
CA ILE A 624 13.87 9.89 -1.93
C ILE A 624 14.14 9.22 -3.28
N VAL A 625 14.87 9.91 -4.17
CA VAL A 625 15.25 9.38 -5.49
C VAL A 625 16.05 8.08 -5.37
N GLY A 626 16.97 8.03 -4.40
CA GLY A 626 17.78 6.85 -4.10
C GLY A 626 16.95 5.66 -3.63
N ASN A 627 15.96 5.90 -2.76
CA ASN A 627 15.06 4.86 -2.26
C ASN A 627 14.21 4.28 -3.40
N VAL A 628 13.60 5.13 -4.24
CA VAL A 628 12.82 4.67 -5.41
C VAL A 628 13.66 3.75 -6.32
N GLY A 629 14.89 4.14 -6.65
CA GLY A 629 15.79 3.33 -7.46
C GLY A 629 16.20 2.02 -6.78
N GLY A 630 16.47 2.05 -5.48
CA GLY A 630 16.81 0.89 -4.66
C GLY A 630 15.68 -0.12 -4.56
N ASP A 631 14.47 0.36 -4.27
CA ASP A 631 13.27 -0.47 -4.13
C ASP A 631 12.89 -1.15 -5.46
N LYS A 632 12.96 -0.41 -6.56
CA LYS A 632 12.78 -1.01 -7.90
C LYS A 632 13.83 -2.06 -8.22
N ALA A 633 15.10 -1.81 -7.90
CA ALA A 633 16.17 -2.78 -8.13
C ALA A 633 15.95 -4.06 -7.30
N MET A 634 15.51 -3.92 -6.05
CA MET A 634 15.16 -5.04 -5.17
C MET A 634 13.95 -5.81 -5.70
N ALA A 635 12.87 -5.13 -6.12
CA ALA A 635 11.70 -5.75 -6.71
C ALA A 635 12.07 -6.56 -7.97
N LYS A 636 12.87 -6.00 -8.86
CA LYS A 636 13.38 -6.66 -10.05
C LYS A 636 14.22 -7.90 -9.72
N PHE A 637 15.12 -7.81 -8.75
CA PHE A 637 15.94 -8.94 -8.31
C PHE A 637 15.06 -10.09 -7.81
N ASN A 638 14.10 -9.80 -6.93
CA ASN A 638 13.18 -10.80 -6.38
C ASN A 638 12.25 -11.38 -7.43
N HIS A 639 11.77 -10.57 -8.39
CA HIS A 639 11.01 -11.05 -9.54
C HIS A 639 11.82 -12.06 -10.35
N MET A 640 13.04 -11.72 -10.76
CA MET A 640 13.90 -12.62 -11.54
C MET A 640 14.23 -13.91 -10.79
N TYR A 641 14.49 -13.81 -9.47
CA TYR A 641 14.78 -14.97 -8.62
C TYR A 641 13.58 -15.93 -8.55
N ASN A 642 12.38 -15.43 -8.20
CA ASN A 642 11.19 -16.27 -8.09
C ASN A 642 10.73 -16.77 -9.47
N LYS A 643 10.94 -16.00 -10.53
CA LYS A 643 10.69 -16.44 -11.91
C LYS A 643 11.54 -17.65 -12.25
N SER A 644 12.84 -17.62 -11.97
CA SER A 644 13.73 -18.76 -12.24
C SER A 644 13.29 -20.00 -11.46
N LEU A 645 12.90 -19.86 -10.20
CA LEU A 645 12.42 -21.00 -9.40
C LEU A 645 11.09 -21.56 -9.92
N ALA A 646 10.15 -20.69 -10.31
CA ALA A 646 8.88 -21.12 -10.88
C ALA A 646 9.09 -21.82 -12.24
N ASP A 647 9.97 -21.29 -13.09
CA ASP A 647 10.30 -21.90 -14.39
C ASP A 647 10.94 -23.29 -14.20
N ASP A 648 11.84 -23.48 -13.22
CA ASP A 648 12.45 -24.77 -12.88
C ASP A 648 11.43 -25.77 -12.37
N LEU A 649 10.48 -25.33 -11.53
CA LEU A 649 9.40 -26.21 -11.03
C LEU A 649 8.41 -26.56 -12.12
N ASN A 650 8.08 -25.64 -13.02
CA ASN A 650 7.27 -25.92 -14.19
C ASN A 650 7.95 -26.94 -15.11
N ALA A 651 9.26 -26.80 -15.35
CA ALA A 651 10.02 -27.78 -16.13
C ALA A 651 9.98 -29.19 -15.48
N LYS A 652 10.10 -29.28 -14.15
CA LYS A 652 9.93 -30.56 -13.45
C LYS A 652 8.53 -31.13 -13.58
N GLN A 653 7.49 -30.31 -13.51
CA GLN A 653 6.12 -30.75 -13.75
C GLN A 653 5.93 -31.24 -15.18
N GLU A 654 6.52 -30.57 -16.16
CA GLU A 654 6.52 -31.02 -17.57
C GLU A 654 7.28 -32.33 -17.80
N GLU A 655 8.36 -32.60 -17.03
CA GLU A 655 9.03 -33.91 -17.08
C GLU A 655 8.10 -35.07 -16.66
N VAL A 656 7.19 -34.82 -15.71
CA VAL A 656 6.22 -35.81 -15.21
C VAL A 656 4.96 -35.83 -16.06
N ALA A 657 4.37 -34.67 -16.31
CA ALA A 657 3.05 -34.48 -16.91
C ALA A 657 3.09 -34.21 -18.41
N GLY A 658 4.22 -33.84 -18.97
CA GLY A 658 4.36 -33.43 -20.36
C GLY A 658 4.27 -34.60 -21.36
N VAL A 659 3.80 -34.30 -22.54
CA VAL A 659 3.70 -35.26 -23.65
C VAL A 659 4.99 -35.22 -24.51
N ASN A 660 5.70 -36.34 -24.54
CA ASN A 660 6.82 -36.51 -25.46
C ASN A 660 6.36 -37.20 -26.74
N LEU A 661 6.40 -36.50 -27.88
CA LEU A 661 5.94 -37.03 -29.17
C LEU A 661 6.64 -38.31 -29.59
N ASP A 662 7.95 -38.45 -29.38
CA ASP A 662 8.71 -39.62 -29.76
C ASP A 662 8.31 -40.88 -28.97
N GLU A 663 8.07 -40.67 -27.65
CA GLU A 663 7.54 -41.74 -26.77
C GLU A 663 6.12 -42.11 -27.17
N GLU A 664 5.23 -41.15 -27.39
CA GLU A 664 3.85 -41.44 -27.76
C GLU A 664 3.75 -42.07 -29.15
N MET A 665 4.57 -41.68 -30.12
CA MET A 665 4.65 -42.36 -31.43
C MET A 665 5.15 -43.80 -31.30
N SER A 666 6.15 -44.04 -30.46
CA SER A 666 6.63 -45.40 -30.15
C SER A 666 5.54 -46.26 -29.48
N ASN A 667 4.82 -45.65 -28.51
CA ASN A 667 3.68 -46.30 -27.83
C ASN A 667 2.55 -46.61 -28.83
N LEU A 668 2.21 -45.69 -29.71
CA LEU A 668 1.21 -45.88 -30.75
C LEU A 668 1.52 -47.09 -31.64
N ILE A 669 2.76 -47.21 -32.12
CA ILE A 669 3.21 -48.32 -32.92
C ILE A 669 3.11 -49.64 -32.12
N LYS A 670 3.55 -49.64 -30.86
CA LYS A 670 3.49 -50.77 -29.96
C LYS A 670 2.04 -51.26 -29.77
N PHE A 671 1.12 -50.32 -29.50
CA PHE A 671 -0.30 -50.64 -29.29
C PHE A 671 -0.98 -51.08 -30.60
N GLN A 672 -0.62 -50.53 -31.77
CA GLN A 672 -1.09 -51.00 -33.06
C GLN A 672 -0.64 -52.44 -33.36
N HIS A 673 0.60 -52.77 -33.03
CA HIS A 673 1.06 -54.18 -33.13
C HIS A 673 0.34 -55.10 -32.19
N SER A 674 0.10 -54.69 -30.93
CA SER A 674 -0.66 -55.44 -29.95
C SER A 674 -2.10 -55.66 -30.41
N TYR A 675 -2.76 -54.65 -30.94
CA TYR A 675 -4.10 -54.71 -31.51
C TYR A 675 -4.16 -55.74 -32.67
N THR A 676 -3.19 -55.68 -33.59
CA THR A 676 -3.12 -56.59 -34.71
C THR A 676 -2.87 -58.03 -34.24
N ALA A 677 -2.06 -58.24 -33.21
CA ALA A 677 -1.81 -59.57 -32.62
C ALA A 677 -3.05 -60.10 -31.97
N ALA A 678 -3.77 -59.30 -31.19
CA ALA A 678 -5.03 -59.68 -30.56
C ALA A 678 -6.13 -60.07 -31.58
N ALA A 679 -6.24 -59.27 -32.67
CA ALA A 679 -7.15 -59.60 -33.79
C ALA A 679 -6.83 -60.94 -34.44
N LYS A 680 -5.51 -61.24 -34.67
CA LYS A 680 -5.07 -62.52 -35.16
C LYS A 680 -5.39 -63.70 -34.20
N MET A 681 -5.29 -63.48 -32.90
CA MET A 681 -5.69 -64.48 -31.90
C MET A 681 -7.19 -64.81 -31.99
N ILE A 682 -8.04 -63.79 -32.14
CA ILE A 682 -9.49 -63.96 -32.32
C ILE A 682 -9.77 -64.78 -33.60
N LEU A 683 -9.13 -64.40 -34.74
CA LEU A 683 -9.26 -65.15 -36.00
C LEU A 683 -8.76 -66.60 -35.91
N ALA A 684 -7.71 -66.87 -35.14
CA ALA A 684 -7.24 -68.22 -34.90
C ALA A 684 -8.21 -69.02 -34.03
N ALA A 685 -8.79 -68.41 -33.00
CA ALA A 685 -9.83 -69.05 -32.18
C ALA A 685 -11.10 -69.34 -32.97
N ASP A 686 -11.50 -68.46 -33.87
CA ASP A 686 -12.64 -68.62 -34.78
C ASP A 686 -12.44 -69.80 -35.74
N ARG A 687 -11.27 -69.86 -36.39
CA ARG A 687 -10.92 -70.99 -37.24
C ARG A 687 -10.90 -72.38 -36.48
N MET A 688 -10.38 -72.32 -35.26
CA MET A 688 -10.42 -73.52 -34.39
C MET A 688 -11.87 -73.96 -34.04
N LEU A 689 -12.79 -73.01 -33.83
CA LEU A 689 -14.19 -73.19 -33.60
C LEU A 689 -14.85 -73.81 -34.86
N GLU A 690 -14.63 -73.27 -36.04
CA GLU A 690 -15.09 -73.77 -37.31
C GLU A 690 -14.64 -75.21 -37.54
N THR A 691 -13.34 -75.51 -37.30
CA THR A 691 -12.79 -76.84 -37.40
C THR A 691 -13.47 -77.80 -36.47
N LEU A 692 -13.74 -77.41 -35.26
CA LEU A 692 -14.41 -78.22 -34.24
C LEU A 692 -15.90 -78.46 -34.53
N MET A 693 -16.56 -77.52 -35.15
CA MET A 693 -17.92 -77.61 -35.64
C MET A 693 -18.01 -78.59 -36.84
N SER A 694 -17.00 -78.57 -37.73
CA SER A 694 -16.90 -79.43 -38.89
C SER A 694 -16.61 -80.90 -38.50
N VAL A 695 -15.95 -81.20 -37.38
CA VAL A 695 -15.67 -82.52 -36.85
C VAL A 695 -16.94 -83.18 -36.24
N LYS A 696 -17.95 -82.37 -35.90
CA LYS A 696 -19.21 -82.83 -35.27
C LYS A 696 -20.33 -83.14 -36.31
N GLN A 697 -20.09 -82.89 -37.61
CA GLN A 697 -20.91 -83.35 -38.71
C GLN A 697 -20.37 -84.70 -39.23
#